data_81441d03c07cfc22d163cf4b99b74c8c
#
_entry.id   81441d03c07cfc22d163cf4b99b74c8c
#
_cell.length_a   1.000
_cell.length_b   1.000
_cell.length_c   1.000
_cell.angle_alpha   90.00
_cell.angle_beta   90.00
_cell.angle_gamma   90.00
#
_symmetry.space_group_name_H-M   'P 1'
#
loop_
_entity.id
_entity.type
_entity.pdbx_description
1 polymer ?
#
loop_
_entity_poly.entity_id
_entity_poly.type
_entity_poly.pdbx_seq_one_letter_code
_entity_poly.pdbx_strand_id
1 'polypeptide(L)'
;MANKLAVIDVFKIVDKYILRNFIPLFVMSFAVCWFVVVMQFLWRYIDELVGKGLSGFMLLQIIFYAALSFVPMALPLGILLASLMTLGNLGERLELLALKASGIRLYRIISPIVLLVVGMACGLFYFQNDLMIRAQVRMWTMIISARFATPEMEISPGIFYTGIPGYSLYAKERDPQSGLLKRLMVYDMSRGYLNPRIIRADSGRLVMDKSKKFLVLKLYKGQSFENLQSQTYNTSTDPVPYMLPRFDYSETFIPFDTNIKMQDEQELGSMYVGKNLHQLQVSIDSMIPILDSTRYSYARVVQTGILTGHYQSSPYAYEDSSALATQEARISQLEERYRHPKAEDAQKLPSLSLRDSLQAIDMALDKAARIQDEARIYSASDDGAFYSYRTFHQEWHRKFTYPVSCIIFCLIGASLGAIVRRGGIGMPIIISIFFFVVYFIIDSFGTNMLRNETIPIWLGMWLSNIMLFPVGIFLAYKANQDSSALNVEAYVIFFRKLFGFRGVRKVEYQELVIEETDYVAGAHSVALAQEHTEALLKSPLLSQPIWRIWRYGRYQEDLLRLSRELDELTESLRHTSARMLTSKLGDLPLLPTRISPLLPHEERRGLIFALVLPLSLPLTLFFGRVRSHLKSDLKTTQSVLGQIAQEVEVARQGTQAKTNTTEYELSTTPTIPSDIPEEVAIQ
;
A
#
# COMPACT_ATOMS: atom_id res chain seq x y z
N MET A 1 28.49 23.04 -41.18
CA MET A 1 29.10 22.57 -39.95
C MET A 1 28.76 23.42 -38.74
N ALA A 2 28.73 24.72 -38.81
CA ALA A 2 28.37 25.62 -37.69
C ALA A 2 26.98 25.39 -37.09
N ASN A 3 25.95 25.14 -37.91
CA ASN A 3 24.60 24.84 -37.39
C ASN A 3 24.49 23.52 -36.60
N LYS A 4 25.30 22.49 -36.91
CA LYS A 4 25.33 21.24 -36.14
C LYS A 4 26.01 21.42 -34.76
N LEU A 5 27.05 22.25 -34.69
CA LEU A 5 27.75 22.57 -33.45
C LEU A 5 26.87 23.42 -32.50
N ALA A 6 26.17 24.42 -33.03
CA ALA A 6 25.22 25.24 -32.27
C ALA A 6 24.05 24.42 -31.69
N VAL A 7 23.52 23.46 -32.46
CA VAL A 7 22.46 22.55 -31.98
C VAL A 7 22.97 21.62 -30.85
N ILE A 8 24.20 21.11 -30.95
CA ILE A 8 24.81 20.26 -29.93
C ILE A 8 25.02 21.03 -28.63
N ASP A 9 25.43 22.29 -28.69
CA ASP A 9 25.63 23.14 -27.52
C ASP A 9 24.30 23.53 -26.82
N VAL A 10 23.25 23.82 -27.59
CA VAL A 10 21.90 24.06 -27.02
C VAL A 10 21.38 22.81 -26.30
N PHE A 11 21.59 21.63 -26.85
CA PHE A 11 21.18 20.38 -26.17
C PHE A 11 21.93 20.17 -24.84
N LYS A 12 23.22 20.45 -24.77
CA LYS A 12 23.99 20.37 -23.52
C LYS A 12 23.51 21.38 -22.47
N ILE A 13 23.12 22.59 -22.90
CA ILE A 13 22.63 23.64 -21.99
C ILE A 13 21.28 23.25 -21.37
N VAL A 14 20.34 22.74 -22.17
CA VAL A 14 19.02 22.28 -21.71
C VAL A 14 19.17 21.11 -20.74
N ASP A 15 20.01 20.14 -21.06
CA ASP A 15 20.25 18.98 -20.19
C ASP A 15 20.82 19.42 -18.81
N LYS A 16 21.82 20.30 -18.81
CA LYS A 16 22.42 20.87 -17.60
C LYS A 16 21.40 21.65 -16.77
N TYR A 17 20.55 22.43 -17.44
CA TYR A 17 19.50 23.20 -16.78
C TYR A 17 18.48 22.31 -16.08
N ILE A 18 18.00 21.28 -16.76
CA ILE A 18 17.03 20.31 -16.21
C ILE A 18 17.64 19.57 -15.01
N LEU A 19 18.86 19.06 -15.15
CA LEU A 19 19.55 18.37 -14.06
C LEU A 19 19.82 19.29 -12.86
N ARG A 20 20.18 20.56 -13.12
CA ARG A 20 20.39 21.55 -12.05
C ARG A 20 19.12 21.82 -11.23
N ASN A 21 17.95 21.75 -11.87
CA ASN A 21 16.66 21.88 -11.19
C ASN A 21 16.24 20.59 -10.50
N PHE A 22 16.53 19.42 -11.10
CA PHE A 22 16.13 18.11 -10.58
C PHE A 22 16.92 17.72 -9.31
N ILE A 23 18.26 17.87 -9.32
CA ILE A 23 19.12 17.35 -8.25
C ILE A 23 18.76 17.92 -6.87
N PRO A 24 18.58 19.25 -6.68
CA PRO A 24 18.20 19.79 -5.37
C PRO A 24 16.83 19.30 -4.90
N LEU A 25 15.84 19.24 -5.82
CA LEU A 25 14.52 18.72 -5.51
C LEU A 25 14.57 17.23 -5.17
N PHE A 26 15.41 16.46 -5.86
CA PHE A 26 15.62 15.05 -5.55
C PHE A 26 16.22 14.84 -4.16
N VAL A 27 17.29 15.56 -3.81
CA VAL A 27 17.93 15.44 -2.50
C VAL A 27 16.92 15.78 -1.38
N MET A 28 16.16 16.87 -1.54
CA MET A 28 15.14 17.27 -0.58
C MET A 28 14.01 16.24 -0.48
N SER A 29 13.46 15.82 -1.61
CA SER A 29 12.37 14.84 -1.67
C SER A 29 12.79 13.48 -1.11
N PHE A 30 13.99 13.02 -1.48
CA PHE A 30 14.56 11.78 -0.96
C PHE A 30 14.77 11.85 0.55
N ALA A 31 15.34 12.95 1.07
CA ALA A 31 15.57 13.10 2.50
C ALA A 31 14.25 13.08 3.29
N VAL A 32 13.20 13.74 2.80
CA VAL A 32 11.87 13.72 3.44
C VAL A 32 11.27 12.32 3.41
N CYS A 33 11.24 11.66 2.26
CA CYS A 33 10.70 10.31 2.12
C CYS A 33 11.46 9.29 2.97
N TRP A 34 12.79 9.38 2.96
CA TRP A 34 13.65 8.52 3.74
C TRP A 34 13.44 8.72 5.25
N PHE A 35 13.35 9.96 5.70
CA PHE A 35 13.03 10.29 7.09
C PHE A 35 11.69 9.70 7.53
N VAL A 36 10.64 9.82 6.70
CA VAL A 36 9.32 9.25 7.01
C VAL A 36 9.38 7.72 7.17
N VAL A 37 10.10 7.03 6.27
CA VAL A 37 10.25 5.57 6.34
C VAL A 37 11.05 5.14 7.58
N VAL A 38 12.10 5.86 7.93
CA VAL A 38 12.90 5.61 9.17
C VAL A 38 12.04 5.86 10.42
N MET A 39 11.23 6.92 10.44
CA MET A 39 10.31 7.20 11.54
C MET A 39 9.25 6.13 11.69
N GLN A 40 8.70 5.58 10.60
CA GLN A 40 7.77 4.46 10.62
C GLN A 40 8.41 3.21 11.26
N PHE A 41 9.68 2.95 10.93
CA PHE A 41 10.43 1.86 11.57
C PHE A 41 10.60 2.09 13.07
N LEU A 42 11.05 3.29 13.48
CA LEU A 42 11.23 3.62 14.89
C LEU A 42 9.93 3.46 15.68
N TRP A 43 8.81 3.94 15.14
CA TRP A 43 7.50 3.80 15.76
C TRP A 43 7.12 2.33 15.97
N ARG A 44 7.44 1.47 15.01
CA ARG A 44 7.14 0.03 15.09
C ARG A 44 7.98 -0.70 16.15
N TYR A 45 9.23 -0.29 16.34
CA TYR A 45 10.18 -0.98 17.23
C TYR A 45 10.47 -0.23 18.53
N ILE A 46 9.75 0.88 18.81
CA ILE A 46 9.99 1.72 19.98
C ILE A 46 9.86 0.93 21.30
N ASP A 47 8.86 0.06 21.41
CA ASP A 47 8.62 -0.75 22.59
C ASP A 47 9.72 -1.81 22.82
N GLU A 48 10.40 -2.22 21.76
CA GLU A 48 11.52 -3.16 21.84
C GLU A 48 12.85 -2.46 22.18
N LEU A 49 12.96 -1.19 21.87
CA LEU A 49 14.21 -0.42 22.01
C LEU A 49 14.25 0.43 23.29
N VAL A 50 13.09 0.98 23.70
CA VAL A 50 13.00 1.89 24.84
C VAL A 50 12.70 1.11 26.11
N GLY A 51 13.37 1.47 27.21
CA GLY A 51 13.15 0.84 28.54
C GLY A 51 14.01 -0.39 28.81
N LYS A 52 14.76 -0.92 27.83
CA LYS A 52 15.62 -2.11 28.00
C LYS A 52 17.07 -1.80 28.44
N GLY A 53 17.33 -0.60 28.93
CA GLY A 53 18.67 -0.24 29.44
C GLY A 53 19.75 -0.13 28.37
N LEU A 54 19.37 0.04 27.08
CA LEU A 54 20.31 0.23 25.98
C LEU A 54 21.02 1.58 26.11
N SER A 55 22.32 1.62 25.81
CA SER A 55 23.04 2.89 25.77
C SER A 55 22.52 3.77 24.61
N GLY A 56 22.49 5.10 24.81
CA GLY A 56 22.06 6.02 23.75
C GLY A 56 22.90 5.88 22.46
N PHE A 57 24.16 5.50 22.58
CA PHE A 57 25.03 5.22 21.43
C PHE A 57 24.58 3.99 20.65
N MET A 58 24.15 2.93 21.31
CA MET A 58 23.64 1.71 20.68
C MET A 58 22.31 1.99 19.95
N LEU A 59 21.43 2.80 20.55
CA LEU A 59 20.20 3.25 19.88
C LEU A 59 20.52 4.05 18.61
N LEU A 60 21.48 4.96 18.67
CA LEU A 60 21.91 5.72 17.48
C LEU A 60 22.47 4.82 16.39
N GLN A 61 23.24 3.79 16.75
CA GLN A 61 23.74 2.81 15.79
C GLN A 61 22.61 2.00 15.12
N ILE A 62 21.61 1.55 15.89
CA ILE A 62 20.44 0.85 15.34
C ILE A 62 19.71 1.74 14.34
N ILE A 63 19.45 3.02 14.70
CA ILE A 63 18.81 3.99 13.81
C ILE A 63 19.64 4.21 12.54
N PHE A 64 20.94 4.32 12.65
CA PHE A 64 21.83 4.51 11.50
C PHE A 64 21.79 3.31 10.54
N TYR A 65 21.89 2.06 11.06
CA TYR A 65 21.80 0.88 10.20
C TYR A 65 20.38 0.66 9.64
N ALA A 66 19.35 0.99 10.41
CA ALA A 66 17.99 1.00 9.90
C ALA A 66 17.81 2.00 8.75
N ALA A 67 18.32 3.20 8.92
CA ALA A 67 18.29 4.25 7.91
C ALA A 67 18.95 3.79 6.60
N LEU A 68 20.10 3.13 6.66
CA LEU A 68 20.77 2.54 5.48
C LEU A 68 19.92 1.42 4.86
N SER A 69 19.29 0.58 5.68
CA SER A 69 18.48 -0.55 5.21
C SER A 69 17.22 -0.13 4.45
N PHE A 70 16.69 1.08 4.71
CA PHE A 70 15.47 1.59 4.07
C PHE A 70 15.70 2.48 2.85
N VAL A 71 16.96 2.73 2.47
CA VAL A 71 17.29 3.48 1.25
C VAL A 71 16.59 2.91 0.00
N PRO A 72 16.59 1.58 -0.26
CA PRO A 72 15.96 1.02 -1.45
C PRO A 72 14.45 1.29 -1.54
N MET A 73 13.76 1.37 -0.41
CA MET A 73 12.33 1.66 -0.37
C MET A 73 12.03 3.15 -0.55
N ALA A 74 12.87 4.02 0.00
CA ALA A 74 12.69 5.47 -0.05
C ALA A 74 13.09 6.07 -1.41
N LEU A 75 14.05 5.48 -2.11
CA LEU A 75 14.60 6.03 -3.34
C LEU A 75 13.60 6.16 -4.48
N PRO A 76 12.79 5.13 -4.82
CA PRO A 76 11.77 5.24 -5.86
C PRO A 76 10.75 6.35 -5.56
N LEU A 77 10.35 6.48 -4.29
CA LEU A 77 9.40 7.51 -3.86
C LEU A 77 10.00 8.92 -3.98
N GLY A 78 11.26 9.08 -3.57
CA GLY A 78 11.99 10.34 -3.73
C GLY A 78 12.14 10.75 -5.20
N ILE A 79 12.38 9.78 -6.09
CA ILE A 79 12.46 10.02 -7.54
C ILE A 79 11.10 10.43 -8.11
N LEU A 80 10.01 9.76 -7.70
CA LEU A 80 8.66 10.10 -8.12
C LEU A 80 8.33 11.56 -7.77
N LEU A 81 8.52 11.94 -6.51
CA LEU A 81 8.23 13.28 -6.03
C LEU A 81 9.11 14.33 -6.70
N ALA A 82 10.41 14.06 -6.81
CA ALA A 82 11.37 14.97 -7.44
C ALA A 82 11.09 15.20 -8.92
N SER A 83 10.80 14.14 -9.68
CA SER A 83 10.50 14.24 -11.13
C SER A 83 9.19 14.99 -11.35
N LEU A 84 8.17 14.72 -10.52
CA LEU A 84 6.89 15.40 -10.58
C LEU A 84 7.02 16.89 -10.24
N MET A 85 7.75 17.22 -9.17
CA MET A 85 8.01 18.63 -8.81
C MET A 85 8.85 19.36 -9.86
N THR A 86 9.86 18.71 -10.43
CA THR A 86 10.75 19.34 -11.42
C THR A 86 9.95 19.72 -12.68
N LEU A 87 9.21 18.78 -13.25
CA LEU A 87 8.41 19.04 -14.46
C LEU A 87 7.20 19.92 -14.14
N GLY A 88 6.62 19.79 -12.95
CA GLY A 88 5.54 20.67 -12.47
C GLY A 88 5.98 22.12 -12.37
N ASN A 89 7.14 22.40 -11.77
CA ASN A 89 7.69 23.76 -11.65
C ASN A 89 8.04 24.35 -13.03
N LEU A 90 8.62 23.55 -13.95
CA LEU A 90 8.85 23.97 -15.33
C LEU A 90 7.54 24.28 -16.06
N GLY A 91 6.49 23.53 -15.77
CA GLY A 91 5.14 23.77 -16.33
C GLY A 91 4.49 25.03 -15.77
N GLU A 92 4.58 25.27 -14.46
CA GLU A 92 4.02 26.43 -13.76
C GLU A 92 4.70 27.74 -14.21
N ARG A 93 6.02 27.71 -14.45
CA ARG A 93 6.79 28.87 -14.97
C ARG A 93 6.67 29.05 -16.48
N LEU A 94 5.83 28.25 -17.16
CA LEU A 94 5.68 28.25 -18.61
C LEU A 94 6.96 27.89 -19.41
N GLU A 95 8.04 27.52 -18.74
CA GLU A 95 9.31 27.13 -19.35
C GLU A 95 9.16 25.86 -20.19
N LEU A 96 8.39 24.89 -19.71
CA LEU A 96 8.06 23.67 -20.44
C LEU A 96 7.32 23.98 -21.74
N LEU A 97 6.41 24.97 -21.72
CA LEU A 97 5.67 25.42 -22.89
C LEU A 97 6.61 26.08 -23.91
N ALA A 98 7.51 26.96 -23.44
CA ALA A 98 8.51 27.61 -24.28
C ALA A 98 9.45 26.61 -24.98
N LEU A 99 9.91 25.57 -24.23
CA LEU A 99 10.73 24.48 -24.78
C LEU A 99 9.98 23.68 -25.86
N LYS A 100 8.68 23.39 -25.63
CA LYS A 100 7.85 22.70 -26.62
C LYS A 100 7.56 23.59 -27.86
N ALA A 101 7.31 24.88 -27.64
CA ALA A 101 7.10 25.86 -28.75
C ALA A 101 8.34 26.00 -29.62
N SER A 102 9.55 25.84 -29.06
CA SER A 102 10.80 25.79 -29.84
C SER A 102 11.04 24.45 -30.57
N GLY A 103 10.05 23.52 -30.55
CA GLY A 103 10.09 22.25 -31.27
C GLY A 103 10.77 21.09 -30.49
N ILE A 104 11.15 21.28 -29.21
CA ILE A 104 11.76 20.23 -28.40
C ILE A 104 10.65 19.31 -27.89
N ARG A 105 10.70 18.04 -28.26
CA ARG A 105 9.73 17.04 -27.83
C ARG A 105 9.89 16.71 -26.33
N LEU A 106 8.79 16.40 -25.63
CA LEU A 106 8.78 16.15 -24.20
C LEU A 106 9.74 15.03 -23.78
N TYR A 107 9.81 13.94 -24.55
CA TYR A 107 10.73 12.83 -24.21
C TYR A 107 12.19 13.27 -24.22
N ARG A 108 12.58 14.26 -25.04
CA ARG A 108 13.93 14.83 -25.04
C ARG A 108 14.20 15.66 -23.76
N ILE A 109 13.17 16.36 -23.27
CA ILE A 109 13.25 17.14 -22.03
C ILE A 109 13.40 16.20 -20.82
N ILE A 110 12.71 15.06 -20.83
CA ILE A 110 12.77 14.08 -19.74
C ILE A 110 14.05 13.22 -19.78
N SER A 111 14.64 13.03 -20.98
CA SER A 111 15.76 12.10 -21.17
C SER A 111 16.95 12.29 -20.21
N PRO A 112 17.42 13.49 -19.84
CA PRO A 112 18.52 13.65 -18.90
C PRO A 112 18.17 13.18 -17.48
N ILE A 113 16.91 13.37 -17.07
CA ILE A 113 16.42 12.85 -15.77
C ILE A 113 16.39 11.34 -15.80
N VAL A 114 15.85 10.72 -16.86
CA VAL A 114 15.81 9.25 -17.00
C VAL A 114 17.22 8.66 -17.00
N LEU A 115 18.16 9.24 -17.72
CA LEU A 115 19.54 8.80 -17.75
C LEU A 115 20.19 8.83 -16.35
N LEU A 116 19.98 9.91 -15.60
CA LEU A 116 20.45 10.03 -14.22
C LEU A 116 19.80 8.97 -13.34
N VAL A 117 18.49 8.77 -13.46
CA VAL A 117 17.74 7.77 -12.66
C VAL A 117 18.18 6.34 -13.00
N VAL A 118 18.49 6.02 -14.26
CA VAL A 118 19.08 4.74 -14.63
C VAL A 118 20.44 4.55 -13.94
N GLY A 119 21.28 5.59 -13.91
CA GLY A 119 22.53 5.57 -13.15
C GLY A 119 22.31 5.33 -11.65
N MET A 120 21.29 5.99 -11.07
CA MET A 120 20.90 5.79 -9.66
C MET A 120 20.35 4.39 -9.40
N ALA A 121 19.57 3.83 -10.34
CA ALA A 121 19.05 2.46 -10.26
C ALA A 121 20.19 1.42 -10.29
N CYS A 122 21.18 1.61 -11.13
CA CYS A 122 22.40 0.78 -11.13
C CYS A 122 23.17 0.92 -9.80
N GLY A 123 23.32 2.13 -9.30
CA GLY A 123 23.91 2.40 -7.99
C GLY A 123 23.13 1.76 -6.84
N LEU A 124 21.80 1.78 -6.90
CA LEU A 124 20.93 1.11 -5.93
C LEU A 124 21.08 -0.41 -5.97
N PHE A 125 21.20 -1.00 -7.16
CA PHE A 125 21.44 -2.44 -7.32
C PHE A 125 22.75 -2.84 -6.63
N TYR A 126 23.83 -2.10 -6.87
CA TYR A 126 25.12 -2.33 -6.21
C TYR A 126 25.02 -2.14 -4.69
N PHE A 127 24.38 -1.06 -4.24
CA PHE A 127 24.15 -0.75 -2.84
C PHE A 127 23.42 -1.88 -2.11
N GLN A 128 22.36 -2.44 -2.72
CA GLN A 128 21.58 -3.54 -2.15
C GLN A 128 22.38 -4.84 -2.07
N ASN A 129 23.37 -5.01 -2.93
CA ASN A 129 24.14 -6.25 -3.02
C ASN A 129 25.33 -6.32 -2.06
N ASP A 130 25.77 -5.18 -1.50
CA ASP A 130 26.90 -5.11 -0.56
C ASP A 130 26.57 -4.33 0.73
N LEU A 131 26.38 -3.03 0.62
CA LEU A 131 26.29 -2.14 1.80
C LEU A 131 25.02 -2.39 2.63
N MET A 132 23.88 -2.56 1.97
CA MET A 132 22.59 -2.82 2.63
C MET A 132 22.65 -4.11 3.44
N ILE A 133 23.27 -5.17 2.93
CA ILE A 133 23.39 -6.47 3.59
C ILE A 133 24.10 -6.31 4.94
N ARG A 134 25.26 -5.65 4.94
CA ARG A 134 26.04 -5.41 6.16
C ARG A 134 25.25 -4.57 7.18
N ALA A 135 24.50 -3.58 6.69
CA ALA A 135 23.67 -2.75 7.55
C ALA A 135 22.52 -3.55 8.17
N GLN A 136 21.82 -4.37 7.38
CA GLN A 136 20.72 -5.20 7.86
C GLN A 136 21.17 -6.26 8.87
N VAL A 137 22.25 -6.97 8.60
CA VAL A 137 22.78 -7.97 9.54
C VAL A 137 23.10 -7.31 10.87
N ARG A 138 23.85 -6.21 10.88
CA ARG A 138 24.19 -5.49 12.12
C ARG A 138 22.96 -4.94 12.84
N MET A 139 22.01 -4.37 12.10
CA MET A 139 20.75 -3.89 12.67
C MET A 139 20.00 -5.00 13.40
N TRP A 140 19.78 -6.14 12.73
CA TRP A 140 19.05 -7.27 13.30
C TRP A 140 19.80 -7.91 14.46
N THR A 141 21.12 -8.07 14.36
CA THR A 141 21.96 -8.53 15.48
C THR A 141 21.76 -7.66 16.71
N MET A 142 21.78 -6.33 16.55
CA MET A 142 21.56 -5.41 17.66
C MET A 142 20.15 -5.46 18.24
N ILE A 143 19.12 -5.58 17.39
CA ILE A 143 17.71 -5.68 17.82
C ILE A 143 17.48 -6.98 18.59
N ILE A 144 17.96 -8.12 18.06
CA ILE A 144 17.85 -9.43 18.72
C ILE A 144 18.58 -9.40 20.06
N SER A 145 19.77 -8.84 20.07
CA SER A 145 20.54 -8.69 21.30
C SER A 145 19.86 -7.81 22.33
N ALA A 146 19.19 -6.74 21.87
CA ALA A 146 18.40 -5.88 22.77
C ALA A 146 17.21 -6.66 23.40
N ARG A 147 16.58 -7.57 22.65
CA ARG A 147 15.55 -8.46 23.20
C ARG A 147 16.12 -9.36 24.30
N PHE A 148 17.28 -9.96 24.09
CA PHE A 148 17.90 -10.85 25.06
C PHE A 148 18.63 -10.12 26.20
N ALA A 149 18.88 -8.83 26.09
CA ALA A 149 19.60 -8.08 27.14
C ALA A 149 18.84 -8.00 28.47
N THR A 150 17.53 -8.08 28.48
CA THR A 150 16.69 -7.95 29.67
C THR A 150 15.50 -8.94 29.66
N PRO A 151 15.74 -10.26 29.73
CA PRO A 151 14.67 -11.25 29.77
C PRO A 151 13.77 -11.09 30.99
N GLU A 152 14.28 -10.46 32.05
CA GLU A 152 13.53 -10.13 33.25
C GLU A 152 12.30 -9.22 32.98
N MET A 153 12.35 -8.37 31.95
CA MET A 153 11.28 -7.43 31.60
C MET A 153 10.21 -8.02 30.67
N GLU A 154 10.47 -9.12 30.01
CA GLU A 154 9.54 -9.72 29.03
C GLU A 154 8.52 -10.69 29.62
N ILE A 155 8.65 -11.10 30.90
CA ILE A 155 7.72 -12.03 31.51
C ILE A 155 6.38 -11.33 31.78
N SER A 156 5.43 -11.55 30.87
CA SER A 156 4.05 -11.07 31.02
C SER A 156 3.24 -12.00 31.92
N PRO A 157 2.49 -11.48 32.91
CA PRO A 157 1.66 -12.32 33.78
C PRO A 157 0.57 -13.02 32.98
N GLY A 158 0.32 -14.30 33.33
CA GLY A 158 -0.73 -15.11 32.71
C GLY A 158 -0.35 -15.82 31.41
N ILE A 159 0.88 -15.67 30.93
CA ILE A 159 1.36 -16.26 29.66
C ILE A 159 2.66 -17.04 29.95
N PHE A 160 2.85 -18.17 29.24
CA PHE A 160 4.12 -18.89 29.26
C PHE A 160 5.20 -18.13 28.48
N TYR A 161 6.28 -17.80 29.15
CA TYR A 161 7.47 -17.21 28.54
C TYR A 161 8.48 -18.31 28.17
N THR A 162 8.76 -18.46 26.88
CA THR A 162 9.67 -19.49 26.33
C THR A 162 10.96 -18.88 25.76
N GLY A 163 11.25 -17.60 26.04
CA GLY A 163 12.41 -16.90 25.53
C GLY A 163 13.77 -17.37 26.11
N ILE A 164 13.77 -18.29 27.07
CA ILE A 164 14.98 -18.88 27.63
C ILE A 164 15.12 -20.33 27.10
N PRO A 165 16.19 -20.65 26.33
CA PRO A 165 16.38 -21.97 25.76
C PRO A 165 16.33 -23.08 26.87
N GLY A 166 15.47 -24.07 26.65
CA GLY A 166 15.29 -25.19 27.59
C GLY A 166 14.45 -24.88 28.83
N TYR A 167 13.89 -23.68 28.95
CA TYR A 167 13.02 -23.31 30.08
C TYR A 167 11.73 -22.63 29.58
N SER A 168 10.61 -22.97 30.24
CA SER A 168 9.34 -22.29 30.03
C SER A 168 8.82 -21.79 31.38
N LEU A 169 8.64 -20.49 31.53
CA LEU A 169 8.24 -19.84 32.77
C LEU A 169 6.82 -19.30 32.68
N TYR A 170 6.02 -19.56 33.67
CA TYR A 170 4.69 -18.98 33.83
C TYR A 170 4.60 -18.27 35.18
N ALA A 171 4.18 -17.02 35.19
CA ALA A 171 3.89 -16.25 36.38
C ALA A 171 2.44 -15.77 36.35
N LYS A 172 1.68 -15.98 37.41
CA LYS A 172 0.29 -15.50 37.43
C LYS A 172 0.19 -14.00 37.65
N GLU A 173 1.08 -13.44 38.46
CA GLU A 173 1.14 -12.02 38.78
C GLU A 173 2.60 -11.56 38.79
N ARG A 174 2.82 -10.30 38.43
CA ARG A 174 4.11 -9.64 38.52
C ARG A 174 3.92 -8.29 39.22
N ASP A 175 4.78 -8.01 40.17
CA ASP A 175 4.86 -6.69 40.80
C ASP A 175 5.72 -5.78 39.94
N PRO A 176 5.18 -4.66 39.41
CA PRO A 176 5.91 -3.77 38.51
C PRO A 176 7.09 -3.05 39.20
N GLN A 177 7.01 -2.83 40.53
CA GLN A 177 8.03 -2.05 41.24
C GLN A 177 9.21 -2.92 41.69
N SER A 178 8.95 -4.12 42.24
CA SER A 178 10.00 -5.00 42.73
C SER A 178 10.46 -6.04 41.70
N GLY A 179 9.75 -6.23 40.59
CA GLY A 179 9.99 -7.29 39.62
C GLY A 179 9.72 -8.71 40.14
N LEU A 180 9.06 -8.84 41.30
CA LEU A 180 8.76 -10.12 41.92
C LEU A 180 7.63 -10.81 41.16
N LEU A 181 7.88 -12.05 40.75
CA LEU A 181 6.91 -12.92 40.10
C LEU A 181 6.20 -13.75 41.18
N LYS A 182 4.86 -13.78 41.16
CA LYS A 182 4.06 -14.54 42.11
C LYS A 182 3.38 -15.72 41.44
N ARG A 183 3.26 -16.81 42.18
CA ARG A 183 2.70 -18.09 41.72
C ARG A 183 3.39 -18.57 40.45
N LEU A 184 4.68 -18.81 40.57
CA LEU A 184 5.58 -19.18 39.49
C LEU A 184 5.50 -20.69 39.21
N MET A 185 5.45 -21.05 37.91
CA MET A 185 5.64 -22.41 37.43
C MET A 185 6.72 -22.40 36.36
N VAL A 186 7.70 -23.27 36.51
CA VAL A 186 8.85 -23.38 35.63
C VAL A 186 8.94 -24.80 35.12
N TYR A 187 8.95 -24.95 33.81
CA TYR A 187 9.29 -26.19 33.13
C TYR A 187 10.75 -26.14 32.72
N ASP A 188 11.56 -26.98 33.32
CA ASP A 188 12.97 -27.17 32.94
C ASP A 188 13.07 -28.35 31.98
N MET A 189 13.29 -28.04 30.74
CA MET A 189 13.44 -28.97 29.60
C MET A 189 14.90 -29.11 29.18
N SER A 190 15.85 -28.62 29.99
CA SER A 190 17.30 -28.63 29.65
C SER A 190 17.84 -30.08 29.48
N ARG A 191 17.17 -31.08 30.08
CA ARG A 191 17.48 -32.50 29.93
C ARG A 191 16.68 -33.24 28.86
N GLY A 192 15.90 -32.51 28.07
CA GLY A 192 15.07 -33.03 26.99
C GLY A 192 13.56 -32.86 27.25
N TYR A 193 12.80 -32.87 26.19
CA TYR A 193 11.34 -32.62 26.19
C TYR A 193 10.54 -33.78 26.79
N LEU A 194 11.09 -35.01 26.80
CA LEU A 194 10.41 -36.22 27.27
C LEU A 194 10.36 -36.35 28.81
N ASN A 195 11.19 -35.61 29.50
CA ASN A 195 11.26 -35.68 30.97
C ASN A 195 11.49 -34.31 31.63
N PRO A 196 10.54 -33.37 31.48
CA PRO A 196 10.68 -32.04 32.04
C PRO A 196 10.62 -32.06 33.57
N ARG A 197 11.51 -31.32 34.19
CA ARG A 197 11.43 -31.01 35.62
C ARG A 197 10.46 -29.84 35.81
N ILE A 198 9.43 -30.04 36.63
CA ILE A 198 8.42 -29.02 36.89
C ILE A 198 8.68 -28.41 38.27
N ILE A 199 8.89 -27.09 38.32
CA ILE A 199 9.12 -26.37 39.57
C ILE A 199 7.94 -25.43 39.80
N ARG A 200 7.34 -25.49 40.96
CA ARG A 200 6.28 -24.59 41.40
C ARG A 200 6.74 -23.84 42.65
N ALA A 201 6.69 -22.51 42.61
CA ALA A 201 7.09 -21.64 43.71
C ALA A 201 6.04 -20.57 44.00
N ASP A 202 5.91 -20.17 45.26
CA ASP A 202 4.98 -19.09 45.66
C ASP A 202 5.40 -17.75 45.08
N SER A 203 6.72 -17.50 45.05
CA SER A 203 7.29 -16.32 44.42
C SER A 203 8.70 -16.60 43.90
N GLY A 204 9.15 -15.77 42.96
CA GLY A 204 10.50 -15.86 42.43
C GLY A 204 10.93 -14.57 41.78
N ARG A 205 12.23 -14.45 41.57
CA ARG A 205 12.84 -13.32 40.87
C ARG A 205 13.88 -13.84 39.90
N LEU A 206 13.79 -13.36 38.67
CA LEU A 206 14.80 -13.61 37.67
C LEU A 206 15.77 -12.45 37.69
N VAL A 207 17.05 -12.71 37.83
CA VAL A 207 18.09 -11.66 37.89
C VAL A 207 19.28 -12.09 37.06
N MET A 208 19.80 -11.17 36.26
CA MET A 208 21.05 -11.38 35.52
C MET A 208 22.24 -11.34 36.49
N ASP A 209 23.13 -12.31 36.39
CA ASP A 209 24.37 -12.30 37.13
C ASP A 209 25.30 -11.13 36.67
N LYS A 210 26.16 -10.67 37.59
CA LYS A 210 27.15 -9.61 37.32
C LYS A 210 28.10 -9.94 36.15
N SER A 211 28.37 -11.23 35.95
CA SER A 211 29.17 -11.71 34.82
C SER A 211 28.45 -11.66 33.49
N LYS A 212 27.12 -11.42 33.45
CA LYS A 212 26.25 -11.47 32.28
C LYS A 212 26.27 -12.82 31.51
N LYS A 213 26.70 -13.90 32.16
CA LYS A 213 26.77 -15.26 31.57
C LYS A 213 25.67 -16.19 32.08
N PHE A 214 25.05 -15.82 33.19
CA PHE A 214 24.04 -16.66 33.83
C PHE A 214 22.82 -15.82 34.20
N LEU A 215 21.67 -16.37 33.96
CA LEU A 215 20.40 -15.91 34.51
C LEU A 215 20.18 -16.68 35.82
N VAL A 216 20.05 -15.97 36.91
CA VAL A 216 19.80 -16.56 38.23
C VAL A 216 18.31 -16.45 38.52
N LEU A 217 17.67 -17.61 38.55
CA LEU A 217 16.27 -17.74 38.95
C LEU A 217 16.23 -18.03 40.45
N LYS A 218 15.87 -17.03 41.26
CA LYS A 218 15.68 -17.13 42.71
C LYS A 218 14.24 -17.49 43.00
N LEU A 219 14.02 -18.60 43.64
CA LEU A 219 12.71 -19.15 43.98
C LEU A 219 12.51 -19.20 45.47
N TYR A 220 11.33 -18.78 45.93
CA TYR A 220 10.97 -18.76 47.36
C TYR A 220 9.75 -19.64 47.57
N LYS A 221 9.84 -20.53 48.58
CA LYS A 221 8.80 -21.45 49.03
C LYS A 221 8.18 -22.23 47.88
N GLY A 222 8.71 -23.39 47.60
CA GLY A 222 8.27 -24.15 46.45
C GLY A 222 8.51 -25.66 46.58
N GLN A 223 8.11 -26.35 45.53
CA GLN A 223 8.35 -27.78 45.34
C GLN A 223 8.73 -28.04 43.89
N SER A 224 9.59 -28.99 43.65
CA SER A 224 9.88 -29.45 42.31
C SER A 224 9.47 -30.89 42.10
N PHE A 225 9.01 -31.22 40.91
CA PHE A 225 8.67 -32.58 40.50
C PHE A 225 9.68 -33.01 39.43
N GLU A 226 10.31 -34.19 39.67
CA GLU A 226 11.31 -34.73 38.76
C GLU A 226 11.15 -36.24 38.68
N ASN A 227 11.07 -36.80 37.48
CA ASN A 227 11.11 -38.25 37.28
C ASN A 227 12.57 -38.68 37.29
N LEU A 228 12.85 -39.78 38.06
CA LEU A 228 14.20 -40.30 38.24
C LEU A 228 14.66 -41.19 37.08
N GLN A 229 13.72 -41.73 36.30
CA GLN A 229 14.01 -42.51 35.11
C GLN A 229 13.48 -41.81 33.87
N SER A 230 14.29 -41.82 32.81
CA SER A 230 13.86 -41.36 31.52
C SER A 230 12.70 -42.21 30.99
N GLN A 231 11.58 -41.59 30.66
CA GLN A 231 10.48 -42.25 29.97
C GLN A 231 10.87 -42.53 28.51
N THR A 232 11.86 -43.36 28.31
CA THR A 232 12.07 -43.97 27.01
C THR A 232 10.99 -45.06 26.89
N TYR A 233 10.27 -45.09 25.76
CA TYR A 233 9.18 -46.02 25.41
C TYR A 233 9.25 -47.42 26.04
N ASN A 234 9.18 -47.50 27.35
CA ASN A 234 9.11 -48.78 28.03
C ASN A 234 7.61 -49.09 28.19
N THR A 235 7.18 -50.10 27.52
CA THR A 235 5.88 -50.77 27.66
C THR A 235 5.68 -51.46 29.02
N SER A 236 6.59 -51.26 29.98
CA SER A 236 6.44 -51.83 31.35
C SER A 236 5.45 -50.99 32.15
N THR A 237 4.47 -51.66 32.72
CA THR A 237 3.41 -51.15 33.57
C THR A 237 3.91 -50.69 34.95
N ASP A 238 5.22 -50.69 35.21
CA ASP A 238 5.80 -50.33 36.48
C ASP A 238 5.76 -48.83 36.74
N PRO A 239 5.38 -48.39 37.93
CA PRO A 239 5.33 -46.98 38.29
C PRO A 239 6.73 -46.35 38.24
N VAL A 240 6.88 -45.28 37.45
CA VAL A 240 8.14 -44.56 37.35
C VAL A 240 8.46 -43.84 38.66
N PRO A 241 9.61 -44.11 39.30
CA PRO A 241 9.98 -43.47 40.55
C PRO A 241 10.17 -41.94 40.29
N TYR A 242 9.56 -41.14 41.16
CA TYR A 242 9.63 -39.69 41.10
C TYR A 242 10.14 -39.09 42.39
N MET A 243 10.70 -37.89 42.35
CA MET A 243 11.16 -37.12 43.49
C MET A 243 10.36 -35.80 43.59
N LEU A 244 9.96 -35.46 44.84
CA LEU A 244 9.18 -34.26 45.12
C LEU A 244 9.85 -33.40 46.21
N PRO A 245 11.06 -32.84 45.97
CA PRO A 245 11.74 -32.02 46.94
C PRO A 245 10.99 -30.72 47.19
N ARG A 246 10.89 -30.34 48.47
CA ARG A 246 10.38 -29.02 48.90
C ARG A 246 11.56 -28.15 49.32
N PHE A 247 11.46 -26.87 49.08
CA PHE A 247 12.50 -25.89 49.39
C PHE A 247 11.88 -24.58 49.89
N ASP A 248 12.53 -23.94 50.83
CA ASP A 248 12.18 -22.60 51.26
C ASP A 248 12.86 -21.54 50.36
N TYR A 249 14.06 -21.86 49.86
CA TYR A 249 14.82 -21.06 48.94
C TYR A 249 15.59 -21.95 47.95
N SER A 250 15.59 -21.57 46.71
CA SER A 250 16.36 -22.26 45.67
C SER A 250 16.88 -21.24 44.63
N GLU A 251 18.14 -21.42 44.22
CA GLU A 251 18.73 -20.68 43.11
C GLU A 251 19.04 -21.65 41.99
N THR A 252 18.55 -21.30 40.80
CA THR A 252 18.88 -22.04 39.58
C THR A 252 19.67 -21.14 38.67
N PHE A 253 20.90 -21.54 38.35
CA PHE A 253 21.75 -20.86 37.40
C PHE A 253 21.47 -21.39 36.00
N ILE A 254 20.87 -20.57 35.18
CA ILE A 254 20.55 -20.87 33.78
C ILE A 254 21.66 -20.27 32.93
N PRO A 255 22.42 -21.06 32.16
CA PRO A 255 23.43 -20.53 31.26
C PRO A 255 22.73 -19.66 30.23
N PHE A 256 23.04 -18.37 30.22
CA PHE A 256 22.43 -17.39 29.36
C PHE A 256 23.48 -16.33 29.01
N ASP A 257 24.07 -16.48 27.83
CA ASP A 257 25.12 -15.58 27.39
C ASP A 257 24.48 -14.37 26.67
N THR A 258 24.53 -13.21 27.34
CA THR A 258 24.08 -11.93 26.76
C THR A 258 25.13 -11.24 25.90
N ASN A 259 26.34 -11.80 25.86
CA ASN A 259 27.33 -11.26 24.95
C ASN A 259 26.96 -11.63 23.53
N ILE A 260 26.65 -10.61 22.76
CA ILE A 260 26.45 -10.73 21.31
C ILE A 260 27.76 -11.25 20.72
N LYS A 261 27.85 -12.55 20.51
CA LYS A 261 29.00 -13.13 19.87
C LYS A 261 28.88 -12.93 18.36
N MET A 262 30.01 -12.81 17.70
CA MET A 262 30.13 -12.91 16.25
C MET A 262 29.39 -14.13 15.66
N GLN A 263 29.04 -15.12 16.49
CA GLN A 263 28.28 -16.30 16.12
C GLN A 263 26.84 -15.96 15.70
N ASP A 264 26.19 -14.98 16.37
CA ASP A 264 24.84 -14.51 15.99
C ASP A 264 24.90 -13.70 14.68
N GLU A 265 25.99 -12.97 14.46
CA GLU A 265 26.21 -12.26 13.20
C GLU A 265 26.47 -13.24 12.04
N GLN A 266 27.16 -14.36 12.27
CA GLN A 266 27.35 -15.42 11.29
C GLN A 266 26.05 -16.18 11.01
N GLU A 267 25.24 -16.44 12.03
CA GLU A 267 23.96 -17.13 11.92
C GLU A 267 22.95 -16.25 11.14
N LEU A 268 22.84 -14.96 11.47
CA LEU A 268 22.06 -13.99 10.69
C LEU A 268 22.60 -13.76 9.28
N GLY A 269 23.93 -13.83 9.10
CA GLY A 269 24.57 -13.79 7.80
C GLY A 269 24.24 -15.02 6.93
N SER A 270 23.92 -16.15 7.55
CA SER A 270 23.46 -17.36 6.84
C SER A 270 22.00 -17.27 6.36
N MET A 271 21.18 -16.42 7.00
CA MET A 271 19.80 -16.15 6.61
C MET A 271 19.74 -15.35 5.29
N TYR A 272 18.56 -15.31 4.67
CA TYR A 272 18.32 -14.58 3.41
C TYR A 272 18.71 -13.10 3.46
N VAL A 273 18.58 -12.46 4.64
CA VAL A 273 18.91 -11.05 4.87
C VAL A 273 20.40 -10.75 4.71
N GLY A 274 21.26 -11.73 5.07
CA GLY A 274 22.72 -11.59 5.08
C GLY A 274 23.40 -11.96 3.76
N LYS A 275 22.66 -12.31 2.70
CA LYS A 275 23.22 -12.88 1.46
C LYS A 275 23.16 -11.93 0.28
N ASN A 276 24.25 -11.91 -0.49
CA ASN A 276 24.29 -11.22 -1.78
C ASN A 276 23.58 -12.04 -2.88
N LEU A 277 23.44 -11.48 -4.08
CA LEU A 277 22.73 -12.12 -5.19
C LEU A 277 23.28 -13.51 -5.52
N HIS A 278 24.60 -13.65 -5.60
CA HIS A 278 25.24 -14.93 -5.88
C HIS A 278 25.02 -15.95 -4.76
N GLN A 279 25.18 -15.54 -3.51
CA GLN A 279 24.94 -16.38 -2.34
C GLN A 279 23.47 -16.79 -2.21
N LEU A 280 22.53 -15.90 -2.55
CA LEU A 280 21.11 -16.25 -2.64
C LEU A 280 20.87 -17.32 -3.70
N GLN A 281 21.45 -17.16 -4.88
CA GLN A 281 21.31 -18.14 -5.96
C GLN A 281 21.85 -19.51 -5.54
N VAL A 282 23.07 -19.57 -5.00
CA VAL A 282 23.66 -20.81 -4.50
C VAL A 282 22.81 -21.46 -3.43
N SER A 283 22.22 -20.66 -2.52
CA SER A 283 21.34 -21.19 -1.47
C SER A 283 20.02 -21.73 -2.04
N ILE A 284 19.44 -21.05 -3.01
CA ILE A 284 18.23 -21.49 -3.72
C ILE A 284 18.50 -22.83 -4.41
N ASP A 285 19.59 -22.89 -5.16
CA ASP A 285 19.97 -24.11 -5.91
C ASP A 285 20.28 -25.30 -4.98
N SER A 286 20.82 -25.03 -3.78
CA SER A 286 21.06 -26.07 -2.77
C SER A 286 19.78 -26.54 -2.06
N MET A 287 18.74 -25.69 -1.98
CA MET A 287 17.47 -26.05 -1.34
C MET A 287 16.63 -26.99 -2.21
N ILE A 288 16.68 -26.86 -3.53
CA ILE A 288 15.86 -27.67 -4.45
C ILE A 288 16.05 -29.17 -4.24
N PRO A 289 17.29 -29.73 -4.30
CA PRO A 289 17.49 -31.17 -4.10
C PRO A 289 17.12 -31.63 -2.68
N ILE A 290 17.26 -30.75 -1.68
CA ILE A 290 16.86 -31.07 -0.31
C ILE A 290 15.33 -31.20 -0.21
N LEU A 291 14.59 -30.26 -0.81
CA LEU A 291 13.12 -30.31 -0.85
C LEU A 291 12.61 -31.56 -1.60
N ASP A 292 13.20 -31.86 -2.73
CA ASP A 292 12.84 -33.05 -3.53
C ASP A 292 13.18 -34.35 -2.79
N SER A 293 14.36 -34.42 -2.16
CA SER A 293 14.75 -35.55 -1.34
C SER A 293 13.85 -35.76 -0.14
N THR A 294 13.46 -34.68 0.54
CA THR A 294 12.54 -34.73 1.69
C THR A 294 11.14 -35.23 1.25
N ARG A 295 10.62 -34.74 0.15
CA ARG A 295 9.34 -35.18 -0.39
C ARG A 295 9.36 -36.64 -0.82
N TYR A 296 10.44 -37.04 -1.50
CA TYR A 296 10.62 -38.44 -1.90
C TYR A 296 10.72 -39.37 -0.71
N SER A 297 11.53 -39.03 0.30
CA SER A 297 11.69 -39.82 1.51
C SER A 297 10.38 -39.94 2.29
N TYR A 298 9.62 -38.88 2.36
CA TYR A 298 8.31 -38.87 3.00
C TYR A 298 7.29 -39.74 2.26
N ALA A 299 7.15 -39.58 0.96
CA ALA A 299 6.27 -40.42 0.14
C ALA A 299 6.59 -41.92 0.36
N ARG A 300 7.86 -42.25 0.48
CA ARG A 300 8.35 -43.58 0.73
C ARG A 300 8.01 -44.07 2.13
N VAL A 301 8.15 -43.23 3.17
CA VAL A 301 7.77 -43.58 4.58
C VAL A 301 6.28 -43.89 4.67
N VAL A 302 5.43 -43.04 4.09
CA VAL A 302 3.98 -43.26 4.04
C VAL A 302 3.64 -44.56 3.31
N GLN A 303 4.21 -44.78 2.15
CA GLN A 303 4.00 -45.98 1.34
C GLN A 303 4.44 -47.25 2.08
N THR A 304 5.62 -47.24 2.70
CA THR A 304 6.14 -48.37 3.49
C THR A 304 5.25 -48.63 4.72
N GLY A 305 4.85 -47.57 5.46
CA GLY A 305 3.96 -47.68 6.62
C GLY A 305 2.60 -48.27 6.27
N ILE A 306 2.05 -47.92 5.12
CA ILE A 306 0.76 -48.47 4.64
C ILE A 306 0.91 -49.96 4.26
N LEU A 307 1.95 -50.29 3.47
CA LEU A 307 2.09 -51.61 2.87
C LEU A 307 2.68 -52.65 3.82
N THR A 308 3.66 -52.28 4.67
CA THR A 308 4.38 -53.26 5.52
C THR A 308 3.91 -53.32 6.94
N GLY A 309 3.15 -52.32 7.39
CA GLY A 309 2.72 -52.22 8.80
C GLY A 309 3.83 -51.87 9.78
N HIS A 310 5.06 -51.75 9.32
CA HIS A 310 6.22 -51.35 10.14
C HIS A 310 6.49 -49.87 9.89
N TYR A 311 6.38 -49.09 10.92
CA TYR A 311 6.65 -47.64 10.87
C TYR A 311 8.10 -47.41 11.27
N GLN A 312 8.88 -46.81 10.38
CA GLN A 312 10.20 -46.30 10.72
C GLN A 312 10.10 -44.81 11.05
N SER A 313 10.44 -44.48 12.29
CA SER A 313 10.31 -43.13 12.83
C SER A 313 11.33 -42.10 12.32
N SER A 314 12.23 -42.51 11.43
CA SER A 314 13.23 -41.57 10.85
C SER A 314 13.48 -41.84 9.37
N PRO A 315 13.28 -40.87 8.48
CA PRO A 315 13.66 -40.97 7.08
C PRO A 315 15.17 -41.03 6.86
N TYR A 316 15.98 -40.78 7.90
CA TYR A 316 17.46 -40.79 7.83
C TYR A 316 18.08 -42.08 8.40
N ALA A 317 17.28 -43.08 8.76
CA ALA A 317 17.79 -44.27 9.44
C ALA A 317 18.46 -45.34 8.52
N TYR A 318 18.58 -45.08 7.22
CA TYR A 318 19.24 -46.03 6.29
C TYR A 318 20.47 -45.42 5.64
N GLU A 319 21.64 -45.71 6.20
CA GLU A 319 22.93 -45.52 5.53
C GLU A 319 23.35 -46.75 4.67
N ASP A 320 22.60 -47.85 4.73
CA ASP A 320 22.99 -49.10 4.09
C ASP A 320 22.25 -49.34 2.76
N SER A 321 22.93 -49.13 1.65
CA SER A 321 22.38 -49.24 0.30
C SER A 321 21.87 -50.66 -0.05
N SER A 322 22.37 -51.68 0.62
CA SER A 322 21.95 -53.08 0.40
C SER A 322 20.59 -53.38 1.05
N ALA A 323 20.32 -52.80 2.23
CA ALA A 323 19.04 -52.88 2.91
C ALA A 323 17.94 -52.10 2.14
N LEU A 324 18.30 -50.96 1.54
CA LEU A 324 17.45 -50.17 0.66
C LEU A 324 16.97 -50.96 -0.57
N ALA A 325 17.86 -51.62 -1.29
CA ALA A 325 17.53 -52.39 -2.48
C ALA A 325 16.61 -53.60 -2.17
N THR A 326 16.83 -54.25 -1.02
CA THR A 326 15.97 -55.36 -0.55
C THR A 326 14.57 -54.88 -0.17
N GLN A 327 14.48 -53.71 0.41
CA GLN A 327 13.18 -53.08 0.80
C GLN A 327 12.42 -52.60 -0.43
N GLU A 328 13.10 -52.01 -1.43
CA GLU A 328 12.50 -51.61 -2.69
C GLU A 328 11.90 -52.77 -3.46
N ALA A 329 12.62 -53.89 -3.53
CA ALA A 329 12.15 -55.13 -4.13
C ALA A 329 10.89 -55.66 -3.42
N ARG A 330 10.86 -55.56 -2.07
CA ARG A 330 9.71 -55.98 -1.27
C ARG A 330 8.49 -55.06 -1.45
N ILE A 331 8.72 -53.77 -1.49
CA ILE A 331 7.67 -52.76 -1.75
C ILE A 331 7.07 -52.99 -3.14
N SER A 332 7.89 -53.15 -4.18
CA SER A 332 7.44 -53.39 -5.55
C SER A 332 6.58 -54.65 -5.66
N GLN A 333 6.98 -55.73 -4.97
CA GLN A 333 6.19 -56.97 -4.93
C GLN A 333 4.84 -56.79 -4.21
N LEU A 334 4.80 -55.99 -3.13
CA LEU A 334 3.57 -55.67 -2.42
C LEU A 334 2.68 -54.74 -3.25
N GLU A 335 3.22 -53.73 -3.90
CA GLU A 335 2.49 -52.86 -4.83
C GLU A 335 1.81 -53.63 -5.95
N GLU A 336 2.55 -54.54 -6.58
CA GLU A 336 1.99 -55.37 -7.65
C GLU A 336 0.88 -56.27 -7.14
N ARG A 337 0.99 -56.82 -5.94
CA ARG A 337 -0.02 -57.65 -5.29
C ARG A 337 -1.27 -56.87 -4.90
N TYR A 338 -1.16 -55.63 -4.42
CA TYR A 338 -2.31 -54.83 -3.99
C TYR A 338 -2.89 -53.95 -5.11
N ARG A 339 -2.17 -53.72 -6.19
CA ARG A 339 -2.69 -52.97 -7.35
C ARG A 339 -3.73 -53.76 -8.14
N HIS A 340 -3.69 -55.09 -8.07
CA HIS A 340 -4.63 -56.01 -8.69
C HIS A 340 -5.02 -57.11 -7.68
N PRO A 341 -5.85 -56.80 -6.65
CA PRO A 341 -6.31 -57.85 -5.74
C PRO A 341 -7.16 -58.85 -6.54
N LYS A 342 -6.71 -60.11 -6.59
CA LYS A 342 -7.50 -61.17 -7.21
C LYS A 342 -8.76 -61.38 -6.37
N ALA A 343 -9.91 -61.46 -6.98
CA ALA A 343 -11.20 -61.69 -6.31
C ALA A 343 -11.17 -62.97 -5.42
N GLU A 344 -10.28 -63.94 -5.73
CA GLU A 344 -10.04 -65.14 -4.94
C GLU A 344 -9.38 -64.86 -3.57
N ASP A 345 -8.60 -63.76 -3.43
CA ASP A 345 -7.94 -63.43 -2.17
C ASP A 345 -8.95 -62.84 -1.15
N ALA A 346 -10.05 -62.20 -1.60
CA ALA A 346 -11.09 -61.71 -0.78
C ALA A 346 -11.98 -62.83 -0.21
N GLN A 347 -12.08 -63.97 -0.90
CA GLN A 347 -12.82 -65.15 -0.43
C GLN A 347 -12.02 -66.01 0.57
N LYS A 348 -10.72 -65.78 0.71
CA LYS A 348 -9.84 -66.51 1.65
C LYS A 348 -9.65 -65.80 2.99
N LEU A 349 -10.34 -64.74 3.25
CA LEU A 349 -10.36 -64.13 4.58
C LEU A 349 -10.99 -65.12 5.57
N PRO A 350 -10.23 -65.56 6.62
CA PRO A 350 -10.82 -66.46 7.64
C PRO A 350 -12.03 -65.75 8.25
N SER A 351 -13.08 -66.55 8.50
CA SER A 351 -14.25 -66.03 9.22
C SER A 351 -13.81 -65.65 10.63
N LEU A 352 -13.47 -64.43 10.81
CA LEU A 352 -13.03 -63.84 12.09
C LEU A 352 -14.23 -63.81 13.04
N SER A 353 -14.01 -64.11 14.30
CA SER A 353 -15.04 -63.89 15.32
C SER A 353 -15.41 -62.41 15.37
N LEU A 354 -16.62 -62.07 15.85
CA LEU A 354 -17.05 -60.67 15.99
C LEU A 354 -16.05 -59.84 16.81
N ARG A 355 -15.45 -60.44 17.82
CA ARG A 355 -14.45 -59.80 18.65
C ARG A 355 -13.16 -59.50 17.89
N ASP A 356 -12.69 -60.45 17.12
CA ASP A 356 -11.45 -60.28 16.30
C ASP A 356 -11.67 -59.29 15.17
N SER A 357 -12.89 -59.22 14.59
CA SER A 357 -13.28 -58.24 13.57
C SER A 357 -13.30 -56.84 14.15
N LEU A 358 -13.86 -56.64 15.37
CA LEU A 358 -13.85 -55.34 16.03
C LEU A 358 -12.41 -54.91 16.37
N GLN A 359 -11.60 -55.83 16.88
CA GLN A 359 -10.17 -55.55 17.20
C GLN A 359 -9.37 -55.20 15.92
N ALA A 360 -9.64 -55.84 14.77
CA ALA A 360 -9.02 -55.51 13.49
C ALA A 360 -9.43 -54.13 12.99
N ILE A 361 -10.69 -53.72 13.20
CA ILE A 361 -11.18 -52.38 12.85
C ILE A 361 -10.55 -51.33 13.74
N ASP A 362 -10.45 -51.59 15.07
CA ASP A 362 -9.80 -50.64 15.99
C ASP A 362 -8.32 -50.44 15.63
N MET A 363 -7.60 -51.52 15.32
CA MET A 363 -6.19 -51.45 14.85
C MET A 363 -6.08 -50.70 13.53
N ALA A 364 -7.02 -50.87 12.59
CA ALA A 364 -7.02 -50.16 11.34
C ALA A 364 -7.30 -48.64 11.52
N LEU A 365 -8.22 -48.30 12.44
CA LEU A 365 -8.50 -46.90 12.80
C LEU A 365 -7.30 -46.24 13.46
N ASP A 366 -6.66 -46.92 14.44
CA ASP A 366 -5.44 -46.42 15.07
C ASP A 366 -4.33 -46.18 14.04
N LYS A 367 -4.15 -47.10 13.10
CA LYS A 367 -3.17 -46.98 12.03
C LYS A 367 -3.49 -45.79 11.13
N ALA A 368 -4.73 -45.63 10.73
CA ALA A 368 -5.18 -44.50 9.88
C ALA A 368 -4.96 -43.16 10.61
N ALA A 369 -5.30 -43.09 11.92
CA ALA A 369 -5.05 -41.90 12.72
C ALA A 369 -3.56 -41.53 12.79
N ARG A 370 -2.69 -42.51 13.03
CA ARG A 370 -1.22 -42.27 13.04
C ARG A 370 -0.73 -41.79 11.69
N ILE A 371 -1.16 -42.37 10.58
CA ILE A 371 -0.79 -41.92 9.23
C ILE A 371 -1.26 -40.47 9.01
N GLN A 372 -2.47 -40.14 9.46
CA GLN A 372 -3.00 -38.79 9.35
C GLN A 372 -2.18 -37.78 10.17
N ASP A 373 -1.82 -38.13 11.41
CA ASP A 373 -1.03 -37.23 12.26
C ASP A 373 0.39 -37.03 11.71
N GLU A 374 0.99 -38.09 11.21
CA GLU A 374 2.30 -38.03 10.58
C GLU A 374 2.25 -37.20 9.29
N ALA A 375 1.23 -37.36 8.46
CA ALA A 375 1.01 -36.54 7.29
C ALA A 375 0.91 -35.05 7.65
N ARG A 376 0.25 -34.72 8.76
CA ARG A 376 0.16 -33.33 9.24
C ARG A 376 1.52 -32.78 9.69
N ILE A 377 2.32 -33.58 10.41
CA ILE A 377 3.68 -33.17 10.84
C ILE A 377 4.59 -32.92 9.65
N TYR A 378 4.57 -33.79 8.66
CA TYR A 378 5.35 -33.63 7.45
C TYR A 378 4.88 -32.46 6.60
N SER A 379 3.56 -32.27 6.44
CA SER A 379 3.00 -31.11 5.75
C SER A 379 3.47 -29.82 6.40
N ALA A 380 3.42 -29.71 7.72
CA ALA A 380 3.90 -28.55 8.45
C ALA A 380 5.43 -28.32 8.26
N SER A 381 6.22 -29.38 8.20
CA SER A 381 7.67 -29.33 7.94
C SER A 381 7.97 -28.90 6.50
N ASP A 382 7.24 -29.47 5.52
CA ASP A 382 7.37 -29.12 4.10
C ASP A 382 6.99 -27.66 3.87
N ASP A 383 5.87 -27.20 4.46
CA ASP A 383 5.43 -25.80 4.40
C ASP A 383 6.51 -24.84 4.94
N GLY A 384 7.19 -25.18 6.02
CA GLY A 384 8.29 -24.40 6.58
C GLY A 384 9.50 -24.31 5.66
N ALA A 385 9.89 -25.43 5.05
CA ALA A 385 10.99 -25.49 4.10
C ALA A 385 10.66 -24.72 2.81
N PHE A 386 9.45 -24.88 2.27
CA PHE A 386 8.95 -24.09 1.14
C PHE A 386 8.85 -22.62 1.43
N TYR A 387 8.38 -22.23 2.61
CA TYR A 387 8.36 -20.84 3.04
C TYR A 387 9.77 -20.23 3.01
N SER A 388 10.77 -20.98 3.50
CA SER A 388 12.17 -20.55 3.44
C SER A 388 12.64 -20.38 2.00
N TYR A 389 12.42 -21.37 1.14
CA TYR A 389 12.76 -21.33 -0.28
C TYR A 389 12.15 -20.12 -0.99
N ARG A 390 10.87 -19.81 -0.75
CA ARG A 390 10.19 -18.65 -1.31
C ARG A 390 10.74 -17.34 -0.80
N THR A 391 11.11 -17.28 0.47
CA THR A 391 11.70 -16.09 1.06
C THR A 391 13.05 -15.76 0.46
N PHE A 392 13.89 -16.78 0.17
CA PHE A 392 15.15 -16.59 -0.52
C PHE A 392 14.95 -16.09 -1.96
N HIS A 393 14.00 -16.67 -2.69
CA HIS A 393 13.60 -16.19 -4.01
C HIS A 393 13.02 -14.78 -4.00
N GLN A 394 12.19 -14.46 -3.01
CA GLN A 394 11.64 -13.11 -2.81
C GLN A 394 12.76 -12.08 -2.71
N GLU A 395 13.78 -12.32 -1.87
CA GLU A 395 14.91 -11.41 -1.71
C GLU A 395 15.78 -11.34 -2.97
N TRP A 396 15.92 -12.44 -3.70
CA TRP A 396 16.62 -12.45 -4.98
C TRP A 396 15.94 -11.51 -5.99
N HIS A 397 14.62 -11.63 -6.18
CA HIS A 397 13.87 -10.76 -7.08
C HIS A 397 13.86 -9.30 -6.61
N ARG A 398 13.83 -9.03 -5.31
CA ARG A 398 13.87 -7.66 -4.75
C ARG A 398 15.10 -6.87 -5.16
N LYS A 399 16.24 -7.54 -5.38
CA LYS A 399 17.45 -6.88 -5.87
C LYS A 399 17.24 -6.19 -7.22
N PHE A 400 16.29 -6.67 -8.02
CA PHE A 400 15.94 -6.13 -9.34
C PHE A 400 14.71 -5.25 -9.33
N THR A 401 13.68 -5.60 -8.56
CA THR A 401 12.40 -4.89 -8.59
C THR A 401 12.49 -3.45 -8.12
N TYR A 402 13.26 -3.15 -7.08
CA TYR A 402 13.45 -1.77 -6.61
C TYR A 402 14.18 -0.86 -7.61
N PRO A 403 15.30 -1.26 -8.24
CA PRO A 403 15.91 -0.49 -9.31
C PRO A 403 14.98 -0.21 -10.49
N VAL A 404 14.19 -1.21 -10.90
CA VAL A 404 13.21 -1.05 -11.98
C VAL A 404 12.08 -0.10 -11.56
N SER A 405 11.61 -0.19 -10.32
CA SER A 405 10.62 0.74 -9.78
C SER A 405 11.09 2.19 -9.84
N CYS A 406 12.37 2.48 -9.64
CA CYS A 406 12.93 3.83 -9.77
C CYS A 406 12.68 4.41 -11.17
N ILE A 407 12.87 3.60 -12.21
CA ILE A 407 12.67 4.01 -13.61
C ILE A 407 11.18 4.23 -13.89
N ILE A 408 10.31 3.32 -13.42
CA ILE A 408 8.86 3.42 -13.59
C ILE A 408 8.32 4.68 -12.89
N PHE A 409 8.75 4.94 -11.67
CA PHE A 409 8.34 6.12 -10.92
C PHE A 409 8.86 7.43 -11.51
N CYS A 410 10.06 7.42 -12.08
CA CYS A 410 10.56 8.56 -12.86
C CYS A 410 9.65 8.85 -14.06
N LEU A 411 9.25 7.81 -14.78
CA LEU A 411 8.37 7.96 -15.95
C LEU A 411 7.00 8.49 -15.55
N ILE A 412 6.39 7.95 -14.48
CA ILE A 412 5.11 8.41 -13.95
C ILE A 412 5.22 9.85 -13.46
N GLY A 413 6.21 10.15 -12.61
CA GLY A 413 6.40 11.47 -12.01
C GLY A 413 6.65 12.56 -13.04
N ALA A 414 7.56 12.32 -13.98
CA ALA A 414 7.86 13.26 -15.04
C ALA A 414 6.64 13.53 -15.93
N SER A 415 5.90 12.47 -16.29
CA SER A 415 4.70 12.61 -17.13
C SER A 415 3.60 13.39 -16.44
N LEU A 416 3.30 13.05 -15.18
CA LEU A 416 2.30 13.76 -14.38
C LEU A 416 2.71 15.21 -14.10
N GLY A 417 3.99 15.46 -13.80
CA GLY A 417 4.50 16.80 -13.61
C GLY A 417 4.34 17.68 -14.85
N ALA A 418 4.53 17.11 -16.04
CA ALA A 418 4.31 17.84 -17.30
C ALA A 418 2.82 18.14 -17.57
N ILE A 419 1.91 17.33 -17.07
CA ILE A 419 0.46 17.48 -17.23
C ILE A 419 -0.13 18.44 -16.19
N VAL A 420 0.29 18.32 -14.93
CA VAL A 420 -0.23 19.11 -13.80
C VAL A 420 0.49 20.47 -13.76
N ARG A 421 -0.06 21.44 -14.49
CA ARG A 421 0.55 22.77 -14.65
C ARG A 421 0.22 23.76 -13.53
N ARG A 422 -0.77 23.48 -12.67
CA ARG A 422 -1.27 24.36 -11.61
C ARG A 422 -1.51 23.57 -10.34
N GLY A 423 -1.10 24.10 -9.19
CA GLY A 423 -1.39 23.47 -7.90
C GLY A 423 -0.35 23.68 -6.81
N GLY A 424 0.71 24.44 -7.06
CA GLY A 424 1.77 24.69 -6.08
C GLY A 424 2.46 23.39 -5.60
N ILE A 425 3.21 23.47 -4.51
CA ILE A 425 3.98 22.33 -3.94
C ILE A 425 3.07 21.21 -3.40
N GLY A 426 1.84 21.52 -3.02
CA GLY A 426 0.95 20.54 -2.37
C GLY A 426 0.45 19.43 -3.30
N MET A 427 0.13 19.74 -4.56
CA MET A 427 -0.37 18.75 -5.52
C MET A 427 0.64 17.64 -5.85
N PRO A 428 1.91 17.94 -6.11
CA PRO A 428 2.94 16.91 -6.29
C PRO A 428 3.04 15.93 -5.11
N ILE A 429 2.96 16.43 -3.90
CA ILE A 429 3.04 15.59 -2.69
C ILE A 429 1.86 14.62 -2.61
N ILE A 430 0.63 15.12 -2.80
CA ILE A 430 -0.59 14.29 -2.74
C ILE A 430 -0.56 13.20 -3.83
N ILE A 431 -0.19 13.56 -5.05
CA ILE A 431 -0.09 12.62 -6.17
C ILE A 431 0.99 11.56 -5.89
N SER A 432 2.14 11.96 -5.36
CA SER A 432 3.22 11.03 -5.02
C SER A 432 2.81 10.04 -3.93
N ILE A 433 2.13 10.51 -2.88
CA ILE A 433 1.61 9.65 -1.82
C ILE A 433 0.59 8.66 -2.40
N PHE A 434 -0.32 9.12 -3.27
CA PHE A 434 -1.31 8.24 -3.91
C PHE A 434 -0.64 7.10 -4.69
N PHE A 435 0.30 7.41 -5.60
CA PHE A 435 1.00 6.38 -6.37
C PHE A 435 1.86 5.46 -5.51
N PHE A 436 2.47 6.00 -4.44
CA PHE A 436 3.21 5.18 -3.49
C PHE A 436 2.30 4.20 -2.74
N VAL A 437 1.15 4.66 -2.25
CA VAL A 437 0.19 3.79 -1.55
C VAL A 437 -0.32 2.70 -2.48
N VAL A 438 -0.66 3.03 -3.73
CA VAL A 438 -1.06 2.05 -4.74
C VAL A 438 0.04 1.02 -4.99
N TYR A 439 1.28 1.47 -5.19
CA TYR A 439 2.44 0.59 -5.35
C TYR A 439 2.61 -0.34 -4.15
N PHE A 440 2.58 0.21 -2.93
CA PHE A 440 2.78 -0.53 -1.69
C PHE A 440 1.68 -1.58 -1.46
N ILE A 441 0.42 -1.26 -1.76
CA ILE A 441 -0.69 -2.20 -1.68
C ILE A 441 -0.48 -3.36 -2.65
N ILE A 442 -0.14 -3.07 -3.91
CA ILE A 442 0.06 -4.09 -4.95
C ILE A 442 1.28 -4.96 -4.60
N ASP A 443 2.39 -4.37 -4.14
CA ASP A 443 3.61 -5.07 -3.75
C ASP A 443 3.36 -6.00 -2.54
N SER A 444 2.67 -5.49 -1.52
CA SER A 444 2.27 -6.27 -0.35
C SER A 444 1.31 -7.40 -0.70
N PHE A 445 0.34 -7.14 -1.59
CA PHE A 445 -0.60 -8.14 -2.07
C PHE A 445 0.13 -9.24 -2.86
N GLY A 446 1.01 -8.87 -3.80
CA GLY A 446 1.83 -9.81 -4.57
C GLY A 446 2.72 -10.67 -3.65
N THR A 447 3.35 -10.06 -2.65
CA THR A 447 4.17 -10.76 -1.66
C THR A 447 3.35 -11.75 -0.83
N ASN A 448 2.14 -11.38 -0.40
CA ASN A 448 1.25 -12.26 0.36
C ASN A 448 0.73 -13.42 -0.50
N MET A 449 0.34 -13.17 -1.74
CA MET A 449 -0.09 -14.23 -2.67
C MET A 449 1.04 -15.22 -2.98
N LEU A 450 2.27 -14.73 -3.09
CA LEU A 450 3.47 -15.57 -3.24
C LEU A 450 3.67 -16.47 -2.00
N ARG A 451 3.53 -15.92 -0.79
CA ARG A 451 3.67 -16.69 0.44
C ARG A 451 2.59 -17.76 0.59
N ASN A 452 1.38 -17.47 0.16
CA ASN A 452 0.23 -18.38 0.22
C ASN A 452 0.10 -19.33 -0.99
N GLU A 453 1.15 -19.46 -1.81
CA GLU A 453 1.20 -20.38 -2.96
C GLU A 453 0.20 -20.14 -4.08
N THR A 454 -0.47 -18.99 -4.08
CA THR A 454 -1.54 -18.70 -5.04
C THR A 454 -1.00 -18.38 -6.43
N ILE A 455 0.21 -17.81 -6.52
CA ILE A 455 0.84 -17.37 -7.76
C ILE A 455 2.32 -17.75 -7.81
N PRO A 456 2.89 -17.91 -9.01
CA PRO A 456 4.33 -18.18 -9.16
C PRO A 456 5.18 -17.03 -8.61
N ILE A 457 6.37 -17.36 -8.10
CA ILE A 457 7.24 -16.45 -7.35
C ILE A 457 7.58 -15.19 -8.14
N TRP A 458 7.95 -15.34 -9.41
CA TRP A 458 8.31 -14.21 -10.26
C TRP A 458 7.13 -13.24 -10.45
N LEU A 459 5.92 -13.76 -10.66
CA LEU A 459 4.74 -12.93 -10.86
C LEU A 459 4.39 -12.14 -9.59
N GLY A 460 4.45 -12.76 -8.41
CA GLY A 460 4.20 -12.10 -7.14
C GLY A 460 5.12 -10.91 -6.88
N MET A 461 6.41 -11.09 -7.19
CA MET A 461 7.41 -10.05 -6.94
C MET A 461 7.44 -8.93 -8.00
N TRP A 462 7.03 -9.23 -9.23
CA TRP A 462 7.00 -8.24 -10.31
C TRP A 462 5.62 -7.60 -10.51
N LEU A 463 4.60 -8.01 -9.75
CA LEU A 463 3.21 -7.59 -9.94
C LEU A 463 3.04 -6.07 -9.90
N SER A 464 3.67 -5.39 -8.93
CA SER A 464 3.63 -3.94 -8.79
C SER A 464 4.26 -3.23 -10.00
N ASN A 465 5.40 -3.72 -10.48
CA ASN A 465 6.09 -3.16 -11.64
C ASN A 465 5.32 -3.43 -12.95
N ILE A 466 4.78 -4.64 -13.12
CA ILE A 466 3.98 -5.02 -14.30
C ILE A 466 2.70 -4.18 -14.39
N MET A 467 2.05 -3.88 -13.26
CA MET A 467 0.83 -3.07 -13.26
C MET A 467 1.12 -1.57 -13.47
N LEU A 468 2.20 -1.04 -12.88
CA LEU A 468 2.51 0.40 -12.97
C LEU A 468 3.24 0.79 -14.26
N PHE A 469 3.97 -0.12 -14.90
CA PHE A 469 4.69 0.18 -16.13
C PHE A 469 3.79 0.62 -17.29
N PRO A 470 2.67 -0.08 -17.59
CA PRO A 470 1.72 0.39 -18.61
C PRO A 470 1.10 1.75 -18.26
N VAL A 471 0.82 2.00 -16.97
CA VAL A 471 0.32 3.30 -16.52
C VAL A 471 1.34 4.39 -16.79
N GLY A 472 2.62 4.13 -16.50
CA GLY A 472 3.71 5.07 -16.80
C GLY A 472 3.84 5.39 -18.29
N ILE A 473 3.77 4.37 -19.16
CA ILE A 473 3.80 4.55 -20.62
C ILE A 473 2.59 5.33 -21.09
N PHE A 474 1.39 5.00 -20.61
CA PHE A 474 0.16 5.69 -20.96
C PHE A 474 0.22 7.18 -20.59
N LEU A 475 0.69 7.49 -19.38
CA LEU A 475 0.85 8.86 -18.92
C LEU A 475 1.92 9.62 -19.77
N ALA A 476 3.03 8.97 -20.09
CA ALA A 476 4.08 9.55 -20.95
C ALA A 476 3.56 9.84 -22.35
N TYR A 477 2.78 8.94 -22.93
CA TYR A 477 2.14 9.14 -24.22
C TYR A 477 1.17 10.32 -24.20
N LYS A 478 0.31 10.39 -23.17
CA LYS A 478 -0.66 11.50 -23.00
C LYS A 478 0.02 12.84 -22.74
N ALA A 479 1.09 12.86 -21.94
CA ALA A 479 1.87 14.07 -21.68
C ALA A 479 2.56 14.63 -22.94
N ASN A 480 2.92 13.75 -23.89
CA ASN A 480 3.53 14.15 -25.16
C ASN A 480 2.51 14.72 -26.15
N GLN A 481 1.24 14.31 -26.07
CA GLN A 481 0.18 14.77 -27.00
C GLN A 481 -0.46 16.11 -26.61
N ASP A 482 0.00 16.78 -25.53
CA ASP A 482 -0.61 18.00 -24.97
C ASP A 482 -2.15 17.93 -24.81
N SER A 483 -2.68 16.74 -24.62
CA SER A 483 -4.12 16.54 -24.51
C SER A 483 -4.65 17.19 -23.23
N SER A 484 -5.62 18.11 -23.39
CA SER A 484 -6.41 18.71 -22.31
C SER A 484 -7.21 17.66 -21.49
N ALA A 485 -7.14 16.39 -21.88
CA ALA A 485 -7.88 15.28 -21.28
C ALA A 485 -7.52 14.99 -19.81
N LEU A 486 -6.37 15.47 -19.33
CA LEU A 486 -5.97 15.36 -17.92
C LEU A 486 -5.94 16.73 -17.22
N ASN A 487 -6.83 17.64 -17.62
CA ASN A 487 -7.03 18.87 -16.86
C ASN A 487 -7.59 18.51 -15.48
N VAL A 488 -6.72 18.58 -14.47
CA VAL A 488 -7.08 18.24 -13.07
C VAL A 488 -8.25 19.10 -12.60
N GLU A 489 -8.36 20.34 -13.10
CA GLU A 489 -9.51 21.21 -12.81
C GLU A 489 -10.82 20.60 -13.34
N ALA A 490 -10.82 20.02 -14.52
CA ALA A 490 -12.02 19.37 -15.07
C ALA A 490 -12.44 18.16 -14.20
N TYR A 491 -11.49 17.38 -13.72
CA TYR A 491 -11.77 16.27 -12.79
C TYR A 491 -12.20 16.78 -11.41
N VAL A 492 -11.55 17.79 -10.86
CA VAL A 492 -11.96 18.42 -9.60
C VAL A 492 -13.36 19.01 -9.73
N ILE A 493 -13.68 19.67 -10.82
CA ILE A 493 -15.03 20.17 -11.11
C ILE A 493 -16.01 19.01 -11.29
N PHE A 494 -15.61 17.95 -12.00
CA PHE A 494 -16.43 16.75 -12.15
C PHE A 494 -16.71 16.09 -10.79
N PHE A 495 -15.69 15.88 -9.95
CA PHE A 495 -15.87 15.32 -8.60
C PHE A 495 -16.64 16.29 -7.70
N ARG A 496 -16.36 17.61 -7.73
CA ARG A 496 -17.16 18.61 -7.00
C ARG A 496 -18.64 18.57 -7.41
N LYS A 497 -18.91 18.52 -8.73
CA LYS A 497 -20.27 18.35 -9.26
C LYS A 497 -20.88 17.01 -8.85
N LEU A 498 -20.09 15.92 -8.87
CA LEU A 498 -20.55 14.59 -8.47
C LEU A 498 -20.86 14.51 -6.96
N PHE A 499 -20.00 15.09 -6.12
CA PHE A 499 -20.15 15.08 -4.65
C PHE A 499 -20.98 16.25 -4.11
N GLY A 500 -21.54 17.11 -4.98
CA GLY A 500 -22.42 18.22 -4.57
C GLY A 500 -21.72 19.30 -3.73
N PHE A 501 -20.39 19.44 -3.84
CA PHE A 501 -19.69 20.55 -3.18
C PHE A 501 -20.02 21.86 -3.86
N ARG A 502 -20.35 22.90 -3.06
CA ARG A 502 -20.63 24.25 -3.54
C ARG A 502 -19.40 24.83 -4.25
N GLY A 503 -19.54 25.17 -5.52
CA GLY A 503 -18.57 25.93 -6.28
C GLY A 503 -19.13 27.32 -6.60
N VAL A 504 -18.32 28.35 -6.40
CA VAL A 504 -18.64 29.71 -6.87
C VAL A 504 -18.08 29.84 -8.29
N ARG A 505 -18.85 30.45 -9.21
CA ARG A 505 -18.35 30.74 -10.56
C ARG A 505 -17.26 31.79 -10.48
N LYS A 506 -16.12 31.52 -11.13
CA LYS A 506 -15.08 32.54 -11.34
C LYS A 506 -15.35 33.22 -12.67
N VAL A 507 -15.83 34.44 -12.60
CA VAL A 507 -15.95 35.34 -13.76
C VAL A 507 -14.72 36.23 -13.74
N GLU A 508 -13.80 36.03 -14.72
CA GLU A 508 -12.62 36.90 -14.90
C GLU A 508 -13.04 38.18 -15.63
N TYR A 509 -12.75 39.32 -15.06
CA TYR A 509 -12.95 40.61 -15.68
C TYR A 509 -11.93 40.81 -16.81
N GLN A 510 -12.38 41.07 -18.05
CA GLN A 510 -11.54 41.45 -19.15
C GLN A 510 -11.62 42.97 -19.36
N GLU A 511 -10.50 43.64 -19.29
CA GLU A 511 -10.42 45.12 -19.50
C GLU A 511 -10.62 45.54 -20.94
N LEU A 512 -10.45 44.63 -21.92
CA LEU A 512 -10.62 44.91 -23.35
C LEU A 512 -12.00 44.41 -23.81
N VAL A 513 -12.93 45.33 -23.94
CA VAL A 513 -14.25 45.11 -24.55
C VAL A 513 -14.13 45.38 -26.04
N ILE A 514 -14.10 44.33 -26.86
CA ILE A 514 -14.04 44.42 -28.32
C ILE A 514 -15.44 44.35 -28.96
N GLU A 515 -16.44 43.82 -28.21
CA GLU A 515 -17.83 43.72 -28.67
C GLU A 515 -18.77 44.41 -27.66
N GLU A 516 -19.72 45.18 -28.20
CA GLU A 516 -20.81 45.76 -27.40
C GLU A 516 -21.72 44.63 -26.88
N THR A 517 -21.91 44.59 -25.58
CA THR A 517 -22.81 43.63 -24.94
C THR A 517 -24.26 43.95 -25.30
N ASP A 518 -24.97 43.01 -25.91
CA ASP A 518 -26.41 43.16 -26.19
C ASP A 518 -27.23 42.94 -24.91
N TYR A 519 -27.55 44.04 -24.22
CA TYR A 519 -28.35 44.04 -23.01
C TYR A 519 -29.81 43.61 -23.23
N VAL A 520 -30.34 43.71 -24.47
CA VAL A 520 -31.71 43.28 -24.77
C VAL A 520 -31.79 41.77 -24.86
N ALA A 521 -30.84 41.14 -25.54
CA ALA A 521 -30.69 39.68 -25.56
C ALA A 521 -30.38 39.14 -24.17
N GLY A 522 -29.50 39.83 -23.40
CA GLY A 522 -29.17 39.49 -22.02
C GLY A 522 -30.40 39.52 -21.07
N ALA A 523 -31.25 40.53 -21.18
CA ALA A 523 -32.49 40.63 -20.41
C ALA A 523 -33.47 39.48 -20.69
N HIS A 524 -33.58 39.08 -21.98
CA HIS A 524 -34.40 37.94 -22.38
C HIS A 524 -33.87 36.62 -21.83
N SER A 525 -32.57 36.41 -21.88
CA SER A 525 -31.92 35.22 -21.32
C SER A 525 -32.06 35.13 -19.79
N VAL A 526 -31.97 36.25 -19.10
CA VAL A 526 -32.22 36.34 -17.63
C VAL A 526 -33.68 35.96 -17.29
N ALA A 527 -34.66 36.47 -18.08
CA ALA A 527 -36.07 36.16 -17.84
C ALA A 527 -36.37 34.67 -18.05
N LEU A 528 -35.78 34.07 -19.09
CA LEU A 528 -35.92 32.66 -19.40
C LEU A 528 -35.28 31.73 -18.32
N ALA A 529 -34.11 32.11 -17.82
CA ALA A 529 -33.47 31.43 -16.72
C ALA A 529 -34.22 31.54 -15.40
N GLN A 530 -34.89 32.69 -15.15
CA GLN A 530 -35.79 32.88 -13.99
C GLN A 530 -37.02 31.98 -14.07
N GLU A 531 -37.68 31.90 -15.26
CA GLU A 531 -38.83 31.02 -15.46
C GLU A 531 -38.48 29.55 -15.23
N HIS A 532 -37.37 29.06 -15.81
CA HIS A 532 -36.92 27.71 -15.60
C HIS A 532 -36.50 27.40 -14.16
N THR A 533 -35.87 28.37 -13.45
CA THR A 533 -35.51 28.24 -12.04
C THR A 533 -36.76 28.11 -11.19
N GLU A 534 -37.80 28.93 -11.45
CA GLU A 534 -39.08 28.90 -10.75
C GLU A 534 -39.86 27.59 -11.01
N ALA A 535 -39.87 27.11 -12.25
CA ALA A 535 -40.45 25.84 -12.62
C ALA A 535 -39.79 24.66 -11.86
N LEU A 536 -38.46 24.67 -11.75
CA LEU A 536 -37.73 23.65 -10.98
C LEU A 536 -37.97 23.75 -9.48
N LEU A 537 -38.11 24.96 -8.91
CA LEU A 537 -38.44 25.16 -7.49
C LEU A 537 -39.85 24.67 -7.14
N LYS A 538 -40.82 24.76 -8.05
CA LYS A 538 -42.18 24.24 -7.91
C LYS A 538 -42.31 22.77 -8.26
N SER A 539 -41.24 22.14 -8.80
CA SER A 539 -41.28 20.74 -9.25
C SER A 539 -41.44 19.74 -8.10
N PRO A 540 -42.06 18.59 -8.33
CA PRO A 540 -42.16 17.51 -7.35
C PRO A 540 -40.80 17.00 -6.85
N LEU A 541 -39.72 17.31 -7.57
CA LEU A 541 -38.35 16.96 -7.19
C LEU A 541 -38.00 17.41 -5.76
N LEU A 542 -38.44 18.63 -5.34
CA LEU A 542 -38.08 19.21 -4.06
C LEU A 542 -39.11 18.92 -2.94
N SER A 543 -40.32 18.49 -3.28
CA SER A 543 -41.41 18.30 -2.32
C SER A 543 -41.65 16.84 -1.92
N GLN A 544 -41.22 15.85 -2.73
CA GLN A 544 -41.51 14.44 -2.47
C GLN A 544 -40.50 13.78 -1.50
N PRO A 545 -40.82 12.62 -0.88
CA PRO A 545 -39.96 11.90 0.04
C PRO A 545 -38.65 11.42 -0.63
N ILE A 546 -37.57 11.27 0.16
CA ILE A 546 -36.21 10.93 -0.30
C ILE A 546 -36.16 9.57 -1.04
N TRP A 547 -37.00 8.59 -0.66
CA TRP A 547 -37.03 7.25 -1.28
C TRP A 547 -37.39 7.28 -2.78
N ARG A 548 -38.07 8.34 -3.26
CA ARG A 548 -38.41 8.48 -4.68
C ARG A 548 -37.30 9.04 -5.56
N ILE A 549 -36.11 9.29 -4.96
CA ILE A 549 -34.95 9.84 -5.68
C ILE A 549 -34.55 8.97 -6.90
N TRP A 550 -34.87 7.68 -6.86
CA TRP A 550 -34.66 6.73 -7.94
C TRP A 550 -35.58 6.97 -9.16
N ARG A 551 -36.55 7.86 -9.06
CA ARG A 551 -37.49 8.27 -10.12
C ARG A 551 -37.23 9.68 -10.63
N TYR A 552 -36.22 10.37 -10.17
CA TYR A 552 -35.96 11.77 -10.53
C TYR A 552 -35.05 11.94 -11.75
N GLY A 553 -34.73 10.87 -12.48
CA GLY A 553 -33.91 10.88 -13.67
C GLY A 553 -34.39 11.89 -14.73
N ARG A 554 -35.69 12.03 -14.95
CA ARG A 554 -36.30 12.97 -15.90
C ARG A 554 -36.00 14.45 -15.60
N TYR A 555 -35.92 14.82 -14.31
CA TYR A 555 -35.59 16.19 -13.93
C TYR A 555 -34.10 16.53 -14.07
N GLN A 556 -33.27 15.54 -14.37
CA GLN A 556 -31.85 15.74 -14.60
C GLN A 556 -31.60 16.48 -15.93
N GLU A 557 -32.45 16.26 -16.95
CA GLU A 557 -32.36 16.97 -18.22
C GLU A 557 -32.77 18.44 -18.05
N ASP A 558 -33.81 18.74 -17.29
CA ASP A 558 -34.23 20.10 -16.98
C ASP A 558 -33.14 20.88 -16.20
N LEU A 559 -32.51 20.21 -15.24
CA LEU A 559 -31.38 20.78 -14.49
C LEU A 559 -30.15 21.04 -15.36
N LEU A 560 -29.84 20.12 -16.25
CA LEU A 560 -28.74 20.28 -17.21
C LEU A 560 -29.01 21.41 -18.21
N ARG A 561 -30.28 21.59 -18.60
CA ARG A 561 -30.74 22.68 -19.45
C ARG A 561 -30.55 24.01 -18.75
N LEU A 562 -31.05 24.16 -17.53
CA LEU A 562 -30.85 25.35 -16.71
C LEU A 562 -29.37 25.65 -16.47
N SER A 563 -28.55 24.63 -16.20
CA SER A 563 -27.10 24.84 -16.03
C SER A 563 -26.44 25.41 -17.28
N ARG A 564 -26.83 24.93 -18.48
CA ARG A 564 -26.33 25.46 -19.75
C ARG A 564 -26.80 26.88 -20.01
N GLU A 565 -28.06 27.16 -19.76
CA GLU A 565 -28.61 28.52 -19.91
C GLU A 565 -27.92 29.55 -19.01
N LEU A 566 -27.59 29.13 -17.76
CA LEU A 566 -26.80 29.98 -16.85
C LEU A 566 -25.34 30.13 -17.29
N ASP A 567 -24.76 29.14 -17.96
CA ASP A 567 -23.41 29.23 -18.53
C ASP A 567 -23.40 30.14 -19.76
N GLU A 568 -24.39 30.03 -20.66
CA GLU A 568 -24.59 30.90 -21.84
C GLU A 568 -24.87 32.34 -21.42
N LEU A 569 -25.72 32.56 -20.42
CA LEU A 569 -25.98 33.87 -19.82
C LEU A 569 -24.71 34.51 -19.30
N THR A 570 -23.90 33.73 -18.59
CA THR A 570 -22.66 34.23 -18.00
C THR A 570 -21.67 34.62 -19.10
N GLU A 571 -21.60 33.86 -20.19
CA GLU A 571 -20.70 34.15 -21.31
C GLU A 571 -21.18 35.38 -22.13
N SER A 572 -22.49 35.51 -22.39
CA SER A 572 -23.05 36.64 -23.11
C SER A 572 -22.88 37.96 -22.36
N LEU A 573 -22.99 37.96 -21.04
CA LEU A 573 -22.83 39.17 -20.22
C LEU A 573 -21.42 39.40 -19.68
N ARG A 574 -20.47 38.51 -19.99
CA ARG A 574 -19.09 38.57 -19.48
C ARG A 574 -18.33 39.84 -19.97
N HIS A 575 -18.64 40.31 -21.15
CA HIS A 575 -17.96 41.47 -21.80
C HIS A 575 -18.53 42.81 -21.34
N THR A 576 -19.47 42.85 -20.40
CA THR A 576 -20.05 44.09 -19.87
C THR A 576 -19.01 44.97 -19.17
N SER A 577 -19.11 46.28 -19.41
CA SER A 577 -18.31 47.30 -18.71
C SER A 577 -18.82 47.56 -17.27
N ALA A 578 -20.00 47.06 -16.90
CA ALA A 578 -20.62 47.26 -15.57
C ALA A 578 -20.00 46.30 -14.54
N ARG A 579 -19.10 46.78 -13.69
CA ARG A 579 -18.44 46.00 -12.63
C ARG A 579 -19.42 45.31 -11.65
N MET A 580 -20.55 45.98 -11.34
CA MET A 580 -21.57 45.42 -10.46
C MET A 580 -22.24 44.19 -11.07
N LEU A 581 -22.53 44.21 -12.38
CA LEU A 581 -23.11 43.08 -13.07
C LEU A 581 -22.14 41.87 -13.15
N THR A 582 -20.86 42.14 -13.40
CA THR A 582 -19.84 41.08 -13.42
C THR A 582 -19.67 40.42 -12.02
N SER A 583 -19.71 41.22 -10.95
CA SER A 583 -19.67 40.68 -9.59
C SER A 583 -20.88 39.79 -9.29
N LYS A 584 -22.10 40.20 -9.69
CA LYS A 584 -23.33 39.42 -9.49
C LYS A 584 -23.37 38.13 -10.33
N LEU A 585 -22.82 38.14 -11.54
CA LEU A 585 -22.63 36.93 -12.34
C LEU A 585 -21.73 35.91 -11.62
N GLY A 586 -20.72 36.39 -10.87
CA GLY A 586 -19.84 35.55 -10.05
C GLY A 586 -20.55 34.91 -8.85
N ASP A 587 -21.64 35.50 -8.34
CA ASP A 587 -22.43 34.99 -7.21
C ASP A 587 -23.35 33.83 -7.62
N LEU A 588 -23.53 33.52 -8.92
CA LEU A 588 -24.35 32.42 -9.40
C LEU A 588 -23.75 31.06 -8.99
N PRO A 589 -24.49 30.20 -8.26
CA PRO A 589 -24.00 28.92 -7.84
C PRO A 589 -23.85 27.95 -9.04
N LEU A 590 -22.89 27.04 -8.94
CA LEU A 590 -22.75 25.92 -9.86
C LEU A 590 -23.76 24.83 -9.46
N LEU A 591 -24.71 24.54 -10.33
CA LEU A 591 -25.73 23.52 -10.07
C LEU A 591 -25.14 22.10 -10.22
N PRO A 592 -25.55 21.12 -9.37
CA PRO A 592 -25.12 19.74 -9.47
C PRO A 592 -25.62 19.12 -10.77
N THR A 593 -24.77 18.41 -11.50
CA THR A 593 -25.12 17.77 -12.79
C THR A 593 -25.91 16.48 -12.63
N ARG A 594 -25.89 15.84 -11.45
CA ARG A 594 -26.61 14.62 -11.17
C ARG A 594 -27.39 14.74 -9.85
N ILE A 595 -28.67 14.39 -9.93
CA ILE A 595 -29.62 14.40 -8.80
C ILE A 595 -30.23 13.02 -8.54
N SER A 596 -29.97 12.06 -9.44
CA SER A 596 -30.41 10.69 -9.34
C SER A 596 -29.24 9.75 -9.69
N PRO A 597 -29.14 8.57 -9.05
CA PRO A 597 -28.16 7.56 -9.40
C PRO A 597 -28.37 6.94 -10.79
N LEU A 598 -29.56 7.15 -11.40
CA LEU A 598 -29.96 6.58 -12.68
C LEU A 598 -30.02 7.62 -13.78
N LEU A 599 -29.80 7.17 -15.00
CA LEU A 599 -30.03 7.97 -16.22
C LEU A 599 -31.54 8.10 -16.51
N PRO A 600 -31.98 9.17 -17.24
CA PRO A 600 -33.40 9.45 -17.47
C PRO A 600 -34.21 8.29 -18.07
N HIS A 601 -33.58 7.45 -18.88
CA HIS A 601 -34.23 6.36 -19.62
C HIS A 601 -34.33 5.04 -18.83
N GLU A 602 -33.75 4.93 -17.63
CA GLU A 602 -33.64 3.69 -16.85
C GLU A 602 -34.53 3.65 -15.59
N GLU A 603 -35.56 4.48 -15.50
CA GLU A 603 -36.42 4.59 -14.31
C GLU A 603 -37.03 3.24 -13.85
N ARG A 604 -37.33 2.32 -14.78
CA ARG A 604 -37.89 0.99 -14.45
C ARG A 604 -36.86 0.05 -13.82
N ARG A 605 -35.60 0.14 -14.21
CA ARG A 605 -34.50 -0.65 -13.62
C ARG A 605 -34.11 -0.16 -12.24
N GLY A 606 -34.37 1.09 -11.93
CA GLY A 606 -34.06 1.70 -10.63
C GLY A 606 -34.77 1.08 -9.46
N LEU A 607 -35.98 0.57 -9.63
CA LEU A 607 -36.67 -0.16 -8.58
C LEU A 607 -35.99 -1.47 -8.20
N ILE A 608 -35.34 -2.12 -9.14
CA ILE A 608 -34.57 -3.36 -8.91
C ILE A 608 -33.28 -3.06 -8.13
N PHE A 609 -32.60 -1.96 -8.47
CA PHE A 609 -31.40 -1.51 -7.74
C PHE A 609 -31.72 -0.97 -6.35
N ALA A 610 -32.88 -0.34 -6.15
CA ALA A 610 -33.32 0.12 -4.84
C ALA A 610 -33.57 -1.04 -3.86
N LEU A 611 -33.85 -2.25 -4.36
CA LEU A 611 -34.02 -3.47 -3.57
C LEU A 611 -32.69 -4.09 -3.08
N VAL A 612 -31.55 -3.72 -3.66
CA VAL A 612 -30.22 -4.17 -3.22
C VAL A 612 -29.77 -3.29 -2.06
N LEU A 613 -30.25 -3.59 -0.87
CA LEU A 613 -30.12 -2.83 0.38
C LEU A 613 -28.72 -2.29 0.74
N PRO A 614 -27.59 -3.04 0.65
CA PRO A 614 -26.31 -2.49 1.13
C PRO A 614 -25.75 -1.36 0.26
N LEU A 615 -26.08 -1.31 -1.04
CA LEU A 615 -25.61 -0.27 -1.95
C LEU A 615 -26.60 0.89 -2.12
N SER A 616 -27.89 0.62 -2.01
CA SER A 616 -28.96 1.61 -2.23
C SER A 616 -29.08 2.61 -1.07
N LEU A 617 -28.82 2.19 0.15
CA LEU A 617 -28.96 3.04 1.35
C LEU A 617 -27.95 4.20 1.38
N PRO A 618 -26.64 3.97 1.22
CA PRO A 618 -25.66 5.08 1.17
C PRO A 618 -25.87 5.98 -0.05
N LEU A 619 -26.28 5.43 -1.21
CA LEU A 619 -26.59 6.23 -2.39
C LEU A 619 -27.83 7.09 -2.19
N THR A 620 -28.90 6.58 -1.57
CA THR A 620 -30.11 7.33 -1.27
C THR A 620 -29.82 8.48 -0.29
N LEU A 621 -29.01 8.23 0.74
CA LEU A 621 -28.59 9.27 1.68
C LEU A 621 -27.71 10.33 1.01
N PHE A 622 -26.80 9.92 0.16
CA PHE A 622 -25.92 10.81 -0.59
C PHE A 622 -26.72 11.73 -1.52
N PHE A 623 -27.57 11.18 -2.39
CA PHE A 623 -28.39 11.99 -3.30
C PHE A 623 -29.49 12.79 -2.55
N GLY A 624 -29.93 12.33 -1.39
CA GLY A 624 -30.78 13.11 -0.49
C GLY A 624 -30.09 14.39 -0.01
N ARG A 625 -28.79 14.31 0.29
CA ARG A 625 -27.97 15.47 0.66
C ARG A 625 -27.76 16.41 -0.55
N VAL A 626 -27.47 15.85 -1.72
CA VAL A 626 -27.36 16.64 -2.97
C VAL A 626 -28.65 17.40 -3.26
N ARG A 627 -29.82 16.79 -3.08
CA ARG A 627 -31.12 17.42 -3.24
C ARG A 627 -31.36 18.57 -2.24
N SER A 628 -30.96 18.38 -0.97
CA SER A 628 -31.06 19.42 0.05
C SER A 628 -30.25 20.66 -0.32
N HIS A 629 -29.03 20.44 -0.83
CA HIS A 629 -28.18 21.53 -1.32
C HIS A 629 -28.75 22.18 -2.57
N LEU A 630 -29.26 21.39 -3.52
CA LEU A 630 -29.90 21.91 -4.74
C LEU A 630 -31.05 22.87 -4.41
N LYS A 631 -31.89 22.58 -3.41
CA LYS A 631 -32.96 23.46 -2.98
C LYS A 631 -32.45 24.84 -2.53
N SER A 632 -31.34 24.84 -1.80
CA SER A 632 -30.68 26.09 -1.36
C SER A 632 -30.07 26.84 -2.54
N ASP A 633 -29.41 26.11 -3.45
CA ASP A 633 -28.73 26.69 -4.59
C ASP A 633 -29.73 27.29 -5.59
N LEU A 634 -30.84 26.63 -5.89
CA LEU A 634 -31.91 27.17 -6.73
C LEU A 634 -32.55 28.45 -6.13
N LYS A 635 -32.73 28.51 -4.80
CA LYS A 635 -33.21 29.75 -4.13
C LYS A 635 -32.17 30.87 -4.29
N THR A 636 -30.90 30.57 -4.11
CA THR A 636 -29.84 31.56 -4.32
C THR A 636 -29.78 32.01 -5.78
N THR A 637 -29.89 31.06 -6.74
CA THR A 637 -29.99 31.40 -8.17
C THR A 637 -31.14 32.34 -8.47
N GLN A 638 -32.33 32.08 -7.92
CA GLN A 638 -33.51 32.96 -8.11
C GLN A 638 -33.27 34.36 -7.57
N SER A 639 -32.67 34.50 -6.40
CA SER A 639 -32.39 35.79 -5.81
C SER A 639 -31.33 36.58 -6.59
N VAL A 640 -30.27 35.88 -7.02
CA VAL A 640 -29.16 36.48 -7.82
C VAL A 640 -29.63 36.88 -9.21
N LEU A 641 -30.42 36.02 -9.89
CA LEU A 641 -31.03 36.36 -11.18
C LEU A 641 -31.96 37.60 -11.07
N GLY A 642 -32.67 37.76 -9.96
CA GLY A 642 -33.45 39.00 -9.71
C GLY A 642 -32.57 40.23 -9.62
N GLN A 643 -31.43 40.15 -8.96
CA GLN A 643 -30.45 41.23 -8.88
C GLN A 643 -29.79 41.50 -10.26
N ILE A 644 -29.44 40.49 -11.00
CA ILE A 644 -28.88 40.59 -12.35
C ILE A 644 -29.89 41.27 -13.28
N ALA A 645 -31.17 40.92 -13.23
CA ALA A 645 -32.23 41.56 -14.03
C ALA A 645 -32.28 43.05 -13.77
N GLN A 646 -32.22 43.53 -12.51
CA GLN A 646 -32.19 44.94 -12.15
C GLN A 646 -30.94 45.65 -12.71
N GLU A 647 -29.75 45.04 -12.57
CA GLU A 647 -28.49 45.61 -13.07
C GLU A 647 -28.43 45.66 -14.59
N VAL A 648 -28.98 44.66 -15.28
CA VAL A 648 -29.09 44.66 -16.76
C VAL A 648 -30.00 45.78 -17.24
N GLU A 649 -31.14 46.05 -16.55
CA GLU A 649 -32.05 47.12 -16.90
C GLU A 649 -31.43 48.50 -16.65
N VAL A 650 -30.68 48.68 -15.57
CA VAL A 650 -29.91 49.90 -15.27
C VAL A 650 -28.84 50.13 -16.34
N ALA A 651 -28.10 49.08 -16.75
CA ALA A 651 -27.08 49.15 -17.80
C ALA A 651 -27.71 49.52 -19.15
N ARG A 652 -28.86 48.92 -19.46
CA ARG A 652 -29.64 49.23 -20.69
C ARG A 652 -30.09 50.69 -20.74
N GLN A 653 -30.63 51.22 -19.68
CA GLN A 653 -31.05 52.65 -19.59
C GLN A 653 -29.84 53.58 -19.72
N GLY A 654 -28.69 53.23 -19.11
CA GLY A 654 -27.45 53.98 -19.22
C GLY A 654 -26.89 54.02 -20.63
N THR A 655 -27.04 52.93 -21.40
CA THR A 655 -26.60 52.84 -22.80
C THR A 655 -27.56 53.65 -23.69
N GLN A 656 -28.88 53.58 -23.48
CA GLN A 656 -29.85 54.36 -24.23
C GLN A 656 -29.70 55.89 -23.99
N ALA A 657 -29.38 56.28 -22.75
CA ALA A 657 -29.10 57.67 -22.42
C ALA A 657 -27.86 58.20 -23.14
N LYS A 658 -26.79 57.38 -23.26
CA LYS A 658 -25.57 57.71 -24.04
C LYS A 658 -25.85 57.84 -25.52
N THR A 659 -26.62 56.93 -26.11
CA THR A 659 -26.96 56.96 -27.55
C THR A 659 -27.80 58.20 -27.88
N ASN A 660 -28.78 58.56 -27.02
CA ASN A 660 -29.58 59.79 -27.21
C ASN A 660 -28.75 61.06 -27.05
N THR A 661 -27.72 61.05 -26.16
CA THR A 661 -26.82 62.22 -26.02
C THR A 661 -25.92 62.37 -27.20
N THR A 662 -25.43 61.27 -27.78
CA THR A 662 -24.60 61.29 -28.98
C THR A 662 -25.38 61.70 -30.25
N GLU A 663 -26.66 61.29 -30.36
CA GLU A 663 -27.55 61.77 -31.44
C GLU A 663 -27.87 63.26 -31.28
N TYR A 664 -28.00 63.78 -30.08
CA TYR A 664 -28.22 65.19 -29.82
C TYR A 664 -26.97 66.04 -30.14
N GLU A 665 -25.78 65.57 -29.84
CA GLU A 665 -24.51 66.21 -30.21
C GLU A 665 -24.23 66.17 -31.69
N LEU A 666 -24.62 65.10 -32.40
CA LEU A 666 -24.48 65.02 -33.90
C LEU A 666 -25.50 65.88 -34.62
N SER A 667 -26.65 66.18 -33.99
CA SER A 667 -27.68 67.11 -34.59
C SER A 667 -27.40 68.60 -34.35
N THR A 668 -26.43 68.95 -33.48
CA THR A 668 -26.09 70.35 -33.15
C THR A 668 -24.73 70.80 -33.65
N THR A 669 -24.07 70.04 -34.51
CA THR A 669 -22.83 70.50 -35.16
C THR A 669 -23.18 71.54 -36.25
N PRO A 670 -22.73 72.82 -36.15
CA PRO A 670 -22.98 73.79 -37.15
C PRO A 670 -22.17 73.43 -38.42
N THR A 671 -22.87 73.47 -39.57
CA THR A 671 -22.29 73.33 -40.90
C THR A 671 -21.15 74.37 -41.08
N ILE A 672 -19.92 73.87 -41.17
CA ILE A 672 -18.74 74.70 -41.57
C ILE A 672 -18.85 74.99 -43.04
N PRO A 673 -18.72 76.29 -43.52
CA PRO A 673 -18.73 76.65 -44.94
C PRO A 673 -17.49 76.07 -45.61
N SER A 674 -17.74 75.55 -46.79
CA SER A 674 -16.72 75.12 -47.74
C SER A 674 -15.96 76.35 -48.30
N ASP A 675 -14.80 76.67 -47.75
CA ASP A 675 -13.77 77.47 -48.39
C ASP A 675 -12.45 77.42 -47.58
N ILE A 676 -11.58 76.44 -47.84
CA ILE A 676 -10.15 76.50 -47.54
C ILE A 676 -9.44 75.75 -48.69
N PRO A 677 -8.44 76.41 -49.36
CA PRO A 677 -7.73 75.84 -50.53
C PRO A 677 -6.76 74.72 -50.12
N GLU A 678 -6.64 73.74 -51.03
CA GLU A 678 -5.56 72.78 -51.06
C GLU A 678 -4.19 73.52 -51.15
N GLU A 679 -3.40 73.42 -50.11
CA GLU A 679 -1.94 73.38 -50.13
C GLU A 679 -1.44 73.24 -48.67
N VAL A 680 -0.99 72.10 -48.32
CA VAL A 680 0.24 71.67 -47.61
C VAL A 680 0.11 70.24 -47.23
N ALA A 681 0.41 69.35 -48.15
CA ALA A 681 0.87 68.00 -47.87
C ALA A 681 2.37 68.11 -47.64
N ILE A 682 2.86 67.17 -46.79
CA ILE A 682 4.24 66.82 -46.49
C ILE A 682 4.92 67.69 -45.39
N GLN A 683 4.80 67.19 -44.14
CA GLN A 683 5.98 66.78 -43.34
C GLN A 683 5.57 65.78 -42.26
#